data_fe1584379a72afedf4df5f198c0edaed
#
_entry.id   fe1584379a72afedf4df5f198c0edaed
#
_cell.length_a   1.000
_cell.length_b   1.000
_cell.length_c   1.000
_cell.angle_alpha   90.00
_cell.angle_beta   90.00
_cell.angle_gamma   90.00
#
_symmetry.space_group_name_H-M   'P 1'
#
loop_
_entity.id
_entity.type
_entity.pdbx_description
1 polymer ?
#
loop_
_entity_poly.entity_id
_entity_poly.type
_entity_poly.pdbx_seq_one_letter_code
_entity_poly.pdbx_strand_id
1 'polypeptide(L)'
;MLLATAAFAVLNEKDLAQTLSVLRGELHEQNAKMERAQARIRQRNDQQHDRMVRMIQRCNEYALVLYSQNQDFTFDVTYSLRQATREYENFNKRKMPFDEILTRMDMEIDRYERLIESLRRIPPVLEKEDDVPDSIARSTDSLRMQSMAAARRGLAGAPRSEAQGVILRGVRDAEAQPVMLDSLARIDRDSCMYYAKNLLAMYKKNRDKVAEDNRHYTETNERLKENYDYAQGRYKELQRSMFKGQDGYLRVLRNPGRYAQRAFEEARDKYDSNFSGYSSAVKSEWRGPIVTGFIIYVLVYLVLASLVSLLIVLALTKSVKAFRTPEFRQRRTCITLLIGTVIFTLTILIGGALVEQNFFAEAGNLLLVFAVMLMVILASLLIHLEPGQINGGLKLYLPVILLGLVVLTFRIILIPNRLVTLLLTPVLILFLVWQAVLVARQRKKVKTADVAYSGTTLFIMAVALIMAFCGYVLLSIAFIIWWLFQLTALHAVTAIHDLCDRFEAGFIYKSLQEQGRHFTKDDLRKGEFIRKTWIFDMVKMAVVPMVTILSIPFCLYMAAEVFDLTSIVKNAFTSVFFSIPDSKGNVVLKLSVDRIVVVTCLFFVFKYLAYLIRAFYKILRINAEKKARKVEFIRDNEVNLTLANNVIGIIVWAIYVIIFVLVFKIPLGSISVVFAGLAAGLGLALKDILNNFIYGIQLMGGRVRVGDTIQCDGIRGQVDKISYQSTSIEAEDGSLISFTNTTLFNKNFKNLTRNSPYEFIGVVIGVAYGTDIDFAKKVLLDALEPLKGKRDKYDRLLVEPKYGIKVTMGDLGDSSVNLKVKMFVLVEDKYATVSHIYETAYKTLGANNIEIPFPQRDVHIR
;
A
#
# COMPACT_ATOMS: atom_id res chain seq x y z
N MET A 1 44.04 12.03 4.90
CA MET A 1 44.12 12.27 3.43
C MET A 1 44.00 13.75 3.00
N LEU A 2 43.77 14.67 3.89
CA LEU A 2 43.58 16.13 3.63
C LEU A 2 44.83 16.99 3.91
N LEU A 3 45.92 16.41 4.44
CA LEU A 3 47.14 17.16 4.76
C LEU A 3 48.16 17.24 3.62
N ALA A 4 48.08 16.37 2.63
CA ALA A 4 49.06 16.36 1.53
C ALA A 4 48.77 17.39 0.42
N THR A 5 47.60 17.98 0.37
CA THR A 5 47.25 18.95 -0.68
C THR A 5 47.42 20.42 -0.25
N ALA A 6 47.65 20.68 1.04
CA ALA A 6 47.81 22.04 1.57
C ALA A 6 49.31 22.49 1.69
N ALA A 7 50.24 21.63 1.34
CA ALA A 7 51.65 21.79 1.70
C ALA A 7 52.52 22.58 0.69
N PHE A 8 51.95 23.20 -0.33
CA PHE A 8 52.75 23.94 -1.36
C PHE A 8 52.51 25.44 -1.44
N ALA A 9 51.96 26.02 -0.38
CA ALA A 9 51.91 27.48 -0.26
C ALA A 9 53.10 27.94 0.59
N VAL A 10 54.14 28.55 -0.05
CA VAL A 10 55.26 29.31 0.56
C VAL A 10 55.68 28.77 1.94
N LEU A 11 56.43 27.71 1.98
CA LEU A 11 56.95 27.11 3.21
C LEU A 11 58.35 27.64 3.48
N ASN A 12 58.63 28.11 4.70
CA ASN A 12 59.96 28.38 5.23
C ASN A 12 60.81 27.07 5.20
N GLU A 13 62.14 27.16 5.15
CA GLU A 13 63.05 26.02 5.02
C GLU A 13 62.81 24.88 6.04
N LYS A 14 62.52 25.23 7.28
CA LYS A 14 62.17 24.25 8.33
C LYS A 14 60.84 23.56 8.10
N ASP A 15 59.86 24.28 7.57
CA ASP A 15 58.52 23.71 7.28
C ASP A 15 58.58 22.75 6.08
N LEU A 16 59.45 23.03 5.09
CA LEU A 16 59.65 22.19 3.93
C LEU A 16 60.30 20.85 4.30
N ALA A 17 61.36 20.88 5.13
CA ALA A 17 62.04 19.68 5.62
C ALA A 17 61.10 18.78 6.44
N GLN A 18 60.30 19.37 7.33
CA GLN A 18 59.29 18.63 8.12
C GLN A 18 58.21 18.04 7.22
N THR A 19 57.75 18.77 6.22
CA THR A 19 56.75 18.32 5.26
C THR A 19 57.26 17.15 4.44
N LEU A 20 58.52 17.18 3.97
CA LEU A 20 59.18 16.10 3.23
C LEU A 20 59.33 14.84 4.10
N SER A 21 59.70 14.99 5.37
CA SER A 21 59.78 13.88 6.32
C SER A 21 58.44 13.18 6.54
N VAL A 22 57.35 13.94 6.76
CA VAL A 22 56.00 13.43 6.89
C VAL A 22 55.54 12.75 5.60
N LEU A 23 55.74 13.41 4.46
CA LEU A 23 55.40 12.85 3.14
C LEU A 23 56.16 11.53 2.84
N ARG A 24 57.40 11.44 3.22
CA ARG A 24 58.20 10.19 3.12
C ARG A 24 57.56 9.06 3.91
N GLY A 25 57.15 9.36 5.16
CA GLY A 25 56.47 8.38 6.03
C GLY A 25 55.16 7.87 5.41
N GLU A 26 54.32 8.79 4.93
CA GLU A 26 53.07 8.48 4.25
C GLU A 26 53.27 7.66 2.97
N LEU A 27 54.23 8.07 2.09
CA LEU A 27 54.51 7.36 0.84
C LEU A 27 55.07 5.99 1.11
N HIS A 28 55.94 5.82 2.12
CA HIS A 28 56.48 4.54 2.53
C HIS A 28 55.37 3.58 3.00
N GLU A 29 54.47 4.08 3.85
CA GLU A 29 53.31 3.31 4.33
C GLU A 29 52.37 2.91 3.18
N GLN A 30 52.04 3.83 2.27
CA GLN A 30 51.24 3.56 1.09
C GLN A 30 51.90 2.55 0.15
N ASN A 31 53.20 2.64 -0.03
CA ASN A 31 53.94 1.67 -0.84
C ASN A 31 53.85 0.24 -0.24
N ALA A 32 54.07 0.10 1.06
CA ALA A 32 53.96 -1.18 1.74
C ALA A 32 52.48 -1.72 1.73
N LYS A 33 51.50 -0.85 1.85
CA LYS A 33 50.07 -1.22 1.70
C LYS A 33 49.78 -1.70 0.28
N MET A 34 50.28 -1.04 -0.74
CA MET A 34 50.07 -1.39 -2.13
C MET A 34 50.74 -2.72 -2.51
N GLU A 35 51.94 -2.99 -2.03
CA GLU A 35 52.62 -4.27 -2.22
C GLU A 35 51.81 -5.46 -1.66
N ARG A 36 51.29 -5.29 -0.42
CA ARG A 36 50.44 -6.30 0.19
C ARG A 36 49.11 -6.48 -0.57
N ALA A 37 48.55 -5.38 -1.10
CA ALA A 37 47.34 -5.43 -1.90
C ALA A 37 47.57 -6.16 -3.25
N GLN A 38 48.69 -5.95 -3.90
CA GLN A 38 49.03 -6.63 -5.16
C GLN A 38 49.06 -8.17 -5.03
N ALA A 39 49.62 -8.71 -3.96
CA ALA A 39 49.60 -10.15 -3.71
C ALA A 39 48.18 -10.72 -3.61
N ARG A 40 47.29 -10.01 -2.89
CA ARG A 40 45.87 -10.41 -2.76
C ARG A 40 45.10 -10.28 -4.09
N ILE A 41 45.41 -9.24 -4.88
CA ILE A 41 44.74 -9.02 -6.18
C ILE A 41 45.11 -10.15 -7.14
N ARG A 42 46.39 -10.55 -7.22
CA ARG A 42 46.81 -11.67 -8.06
C ARG A 42 46.06 -12.96 -7.73
N GLN A 43 46.01 -13.36 -6.47
CA GLN A 43 45.31 -14.57 -6.05
C GLN A 43 43.81 -14.53 -6.37
N ARG A 44 43.15 -13.36 -6.24
CA ARG A 44 41.75 -13.20 -6.62
C ARG A 44 41.51 -13.29 -8.12
N ASN A 45 42.38 -12.68 -8.93
CA ASN A 45 42.23 -12.70 -10.39
C ASN A 45 42.37 -14.11 -10.96
N ASP A 46 43.35 -14.88 -10.51
CA ASP A 46 43.52 -16.28 -10.94
C ASP A 46 42.29 -17.12 -10.63
N GLN A 47 41.73 -16.96 -9.43
CA GLN A 47 40.49 -17.62 -9.04
C GLN A 47 39.26 -17.17 -9.85
N GLN A 48 39.20 -15.90 -10.24
CA GLN A 48 38.09 -15.38 -11.07
C GLN A 48 38.21 -15.89 -12.52
N HIS A 49 39.38 -15.88 -13.07
CA HIS A 49 39.65 -16.40 -14.41
C HIS A 49 39.25 -17.88 -14.53
N ASP A 50 39.67 -18.70 -13.59
CA ASP A 50 39.25 -20.12 -13.51
C ASP A 50 37.74 -20.32 -13.40
N ARG A 51 37.07 -19.41 -12.67
CA ARG A 51 35.62 -19.44 -12.59
C ARG A 51 34.96 -19.07 -13.91
N MET A 52 35.44 -18.02 -14.59
CA MET A 52 34.94 -17.60 -15.91
C MET A 52 35.06 -18.72 -16.95
N VAL A 53 36.21 -19.37 -17.03
CA VAL A 53 36.42 -20.49 -17.94
C VAL A 53 35.44 -21.63 -17.66
N ARG A 54 35.27 -22.02 -16.40
CA ARG A 54 34.31 -23.05 -16.02
C ARG A 54 32.88 -22.68 -16.35
N MET A 55 32.49 -21.40 -16.20
CA MET A 55 31.15 -20.91 -16.56
C MET A 55 30.89 -20.97 -18.06
N ILE A 56 31.85 -20.54 -18.86
CA ILE A 56 31.78 -20.63 -20.34
C ILE A 56 31.64 -22.10 -20.78
N GLN A 57 32.43 -23.00 -20.23
CA GLN A 57 32.37 -24.43 -20.57
C GLN A 57 30.98 -25.01 -20.28
N ARG A 58 30.43 -24.73 -19.07
CA ARG A 58 29.05 -25.18 -18.73
C ARG A 58 28.01 -24.59 -19.65
N CYS A 59 28.09 -23.28 -19.94
CA CYS A 59 27.13 -22.62 -20.80
C CYS A 59 27.16 -23.21 -22.23
N ASN A 60 28.36 -23.53 -22.75
CA ASN A 60 28.50 -24.20 -24.03
C ASN A 60 27.91 -25.63 -24.00
N GLU A 61 28.11 -26.40 -22.92
CA GLU A 61 27.49 -27.72 -22.75
C GLU A 61 25.95 -27.61 -22.79
N TYR A 62 25.35 -26.64 -22.10
CA TYR A 62 23.90 -26.43 -22.13
C TYR A 62 23.41 -25.99 -23.51
N ALA A 63 24.14 -25.14 -24.21
CA ALA A 63 23.80 -24.73 -25.58
C ALA A 63 23.84 -25.91 -26.55
N LEU A 64 24.81 -26.82 -26.42
CA LEU A 64 24.89 -28.06 -27.23
C LEU A 64 23.70 -28.98 -26.99
N VAL A 65 23.28 -29.11 -25.73
CA VAL A 65 22.07 -29.88 -25.40
C VAL A 65 20.84 -29.30 -26.11
N LEU A 66 20.69 -28.00 -26.12
CA LEU A 66 19.57 -27.32 -26.80
C LEU A 66 19.64 -27.44 -28.33
N TYR A 67 20.83 -27.44 -28.89
CA TYR A 67 21.05 -27.61 -30.35
C TYR A 67 20.70 -29.05 -30.83
N SER A 68 21.04 -30.05 -30.02
CA SER A 68 20.84 -31.47 -30.38
C SER A 68 19.37 -31.95 -30.26
N GLN A 69 18.49 -31.16 -29.65
CA GLN A 69 17.08 -31.53 -29.48
C GLN A 69 16.26 -31.31 -30.75
N ASN A 70 15.68 -32.41 -31.25
CA ASN A 70 14.88 -32.44 -32.49
C ASN A 70 13.41 -32.31 -32.21
N GLN A 71 12.69 -31.46 -31.92
CA GLN A 71 11.22 -31.28 -31.91
C GLN A 71 10.45 -31.58 -30.61
N ASP A 72 10.96 -32.34 -29.66
CA ASP A 72 10.23 -32.63 -28.42
C ASP A 72 10.62 -31.68 -27.28
N PHE A 73 9.62 -31.09 -26.65
CA PHE A 73 9.80 -30.31 -25.45
C PHE A 73 9.99 -31.24 -24.25
N THR A 74 11.24 -31.49 -23.96
CA THR A 74 11.63 -32.37 -22.84
C THR A 74 12.12 -31.58 -21.65
N PHE A 75 12.21 -32.23 -20.49
CA PHE A 75 12.76 -31.64 -19.28
C PHE A 75 14.20 -31.13 -19.47
N ASP A 76 15.02 -31.83 -20.28
CA ASP A 76 16.42 -31.46 -20.54
C ASP A 76 16.55 -30.06 -21.17
N VAL A 77 15.61 -29.71 -22.05
CA VAL A 77 15.55 -28.39 -22.68
C VAL A 77 15.32 -27.30 -21.64
N THR A 78 14.35 -27.56 -20.77
CA THR A 78 14.02 -26.66 -19.67
C THR A 78 15.13 -26.54 -18.67
N TYR A 79 15.75 -27.65 -18.29
CA TYR A 79 16.88 -27.69 -17.38
C TYR A 79 18.09 -26.93 -17.97
N SER A 80 18.43 -27.19 -19.22
CA SER A 80 19.56 -26.54 -19.91
C SER A 80 19.34 -25.02 -20.02
N LEU A 81 18.12 -24.56 -20.34
CA LEU A 81 17.78 -23.14 -20.34
C LEU A 81 17.91 -22.52 -18.94
N ARG A 82 17.37 -23.18 -17.90
CA ARG A 82 17.48 -22.68 -16.52
C ARG A 82 18.93 -22.55 -16.08
N GLN A 83 19.76 -23.51 -16.39
CA GLN A 83 21.19 -23.47 -16.05
C GLN A 83 21.93 -22.38 -16.83
N ALA A 84 21.70 -22.26 -18.15
CA ALA A 84 22.28 -21.18 -18.94
C ALA A 84 21.85 -19.79 -18.43
N THR A 85 20.58 -19.64 -18.09
CA THR A 85 20.07 -18.41 -17.49
C THR A 85 20.72 -18.13 -16.14
N ARG A 86 20.84 -19.16 -15.28
CA ARG A 86 21.43 -19.04 -13.94
C ARG A 86 22.90 -18.66 -14.00
N GLU A 87 23.65 -19.25 -14.91
CA GLU A 87 25.07 -18.91 -15.11
C GLU A 87 25.22 -17.46 -15.58
N TYR A 88 24.43 -17.04 -16.58
CA TYR A 88 24.42 -15.65 -17.06
C TYR A 88 24.02 -14.64 -15.99
N GLU A 89 22.94 -14.91 -15.24
CA GLU A 89 22.50 -14.03 -14.15
C GLU A 89 23.52 -13.98 -12.99
N ASN A 90 24.08 -15.12 -12.60
CA ASN A 90 25.11 -15.19 -11.54
C ASN A 90 26.36 -14.42 -11.92
N PHE A 91 26.75 -14.47 -13.19
CA PHE A 91 27.85 -13.68 -13.70
C PHE A 91 27.56 -12.18 -13.59
N ASN A 92 26.38 -11.76 -14.03
CA ASN A 92 25.98 -10.35 -13.99
C ASN A 92 25.70 -9.81 -12.59
N LYS A 93 25.16 -10.62 -11.67
CA LYS A 93 24.94 -10.21 -10.25
C LYS A 93 26.22 -9.87 -9.52
N ARG A 94 27.37 -10.38 -9.97
CA ARG A 94 28.68 -10.17 -9.37
C ARG A 94 29.58 -9.27 -10.22
N LYS A 95 28.98 -8.43 -11.07
CA LYS A 95 29.71 -7.48 -11.90
C LYS A 95 30.58 -6.56 -11.04
N MET A 96 31.91 -6.59 -11.28
CA MET A 96 32.81 -5.64 -10.66
C MET A 96 32.64 -4.25 -11.29
N PRO A 97 32.69 -3.17 -10.51
CA PRO A 97 32.61 -1.81 -11.04
C PRO A 97 33.96 -1.40 -11.65
N PHE A 98 34.34 -2.06 -12.73
CA PHE A 98 35.65 -1.82 -13.39
C PHE A 98 35.85 -0.36 -13.81
N ASP A 99 34.83 0.28 -14.33
CA ASP A 99 34.89 1.67 -14.79
C ASP A 99 35.21 2.63 -13.64
N GLU A 100 34.57 2.43 -12.47
CA GLU A 100 34.86 3.22 -11.27
C GLU A 100 36.26 2.97 -10.74
N ILE A 101 36.73 1.71 -10.81
CA ILE A 101 38.09 1.33 -10.36
C ILE A 101 39.12 1.96 -11.29
N LEU A 102 38.93 1.88 -12.61
CA LEU A 102 39.80 2.48 -13.59
C LEU A 102 39.86 4.01 -13.44
N THR A 103 38.71 4.66 -13.31
CA THR A 103 38.66 6.11 -13.08
C THR A 103 39.40 6.53 -11.80
N ARG A 104 39.27 5.74 -10.71
CA ARG A 104 40.06 6.01 -9.49
C ARG A 104 41.54 5.82 -9.69
N MET A 105 41.96 4.76 -10.42
CA MET A 105 43.36 4.52 -10.72
C MET A 105 43.94 5.63 -11.59
N ASP A 106 43.21 6.08 -12.61
CA ASP A 106 43.63 7.21 -13.45
C ASP A 106 43.79 8.49 -12.63
N MET A 107 42.90 8.79 -11.69
CA MET A 107 43.03 9.92 -10.77
C MET A 107 44.29 9.81 -9.88
N GLU A 108 44.59 8.62 -9.36
CA GLU A 108 45.80 8.42 -8.55
C GLU A 108 47.07 8.49 -9.39
N ILE A 109 47.08 7.98 -10.62
CA ILE A 109 48.20 8.12 -11.58
C ILE A 109 48.46 9.59 -11.82
N ASP A 110 47.47 10.37 -12.19
CA ASP A 110 47.60 11.82 -12.37
C ASP A 110 48.11 12.54 -11.12
N ARG A 111 47.69 12.09 -9.95
CA ARG A 111 48.14 12.64 -8.67
C ARG A 111 49.62 12.40 -8.44
N TYR A 112 50.10 11.14 -8.65
CA TYR A 112 51.49 10.84 -8.48
C TYR A 112 52.37 11.42 -9.57
N GLU A 113 51.91 11.58 -10.81
CA GLU A 113 52.60 12.30 -11.88
C GLU A 113 52.84 13.76 -11.50
N ARG A 114 51.79 14.47 -11.01
CA ARG A 114 51.92 15.82 -10.51
C ARG A 114 52.83 15.93 -9.28
N LEU A 115 52.77 14.97 -8.38
CA LEU A 115 53.63 14.93 -7.20
C LEU A 115 55.11 14.79 -7.60
N ILE A 116 55.42 13.89 -8.54
CA ILE A 116 56.78 13.70 -9.06
C ILE A 116 57.28 14.97 -9.76
N GLU A 117 56.43 15.63 -10.54
CA GLU A 117 56.73 16.90 -11.20
C GLU A 117 57.03 17.99 -10.16
N SER A 118 56.25 18.09 -9.10
CA SER A 118 56.45 19.02 -8.00
C SER A 118 57.74 18.74 -7.24
N LEU A 119 58.03 17.49 -6.92
CA LEU A 119 59.31 17.07 -6.27
C LEU A 119 60.53 17.33 -7.16
N ARG A 120 60.43 17.27 -8.50
CA ARG A 120 61.49 17.63 -9.46
C ARG A 120 61.81 19.13 -9.44
N ARG A 121 60.81 19.98 -9.25
CA ARG A 121 60.97 21.45 -9.20
C ARG A 121 61.70 21.92 -7.94
N ILE A 122 61.83 21.07 -6.91
CA ILE A 122 62.58 21.38 -5.71
C ILE A 122 64.07 21.11 -6.05
N PRO A 123 64.99 22.12 -6.14
CA PRO A 123 66.37 21.94 -6.56
C PRO A 123 67.14 21.17 -5.49
N PRO A 124 68.19 20.39 -5.90
CA PRO A 124 68.93 19.55 -4.99
C PRO A 124 69.99 20.31 -4.20
N VAL A 125 70.38 21.53 -4.57
CA VAL A 125 71.37 22.41 -3.90
C VAL A 125 70.88 23.85 -3.91
N LEU A 126 70.98 24.51 -2.77
CA LEU A 126 70.61 25.89 -2.56
C LEU A 126 71.78 26.59 -1.84
N GLU A 127 72.16 27.80 -2.27
CA GLU A 127 73.20 28.63 -1.63
C GLU A 127 72.69 29.28 -0.37
N LYS A 128 73.47 29.42 0.66
CA LYS A 128 73.16 30.10 1.92
C LYS A 128 73.00 31.58 1.68
N GLU A 129 71.82 32.07 2.10
CA GLU A 129 71.63 33.53 2.29
C GLU A 129 71.67 33.83 3.78
N ASP A 130 72.60 34.67 4.17
CA ASP A 130 72.68 35.23 5.51
C ASP A 130 71.82 36.50 5.58
N ASP A 131 71.02 36.57 6.69
CA ASP A 131 70.24 37.70 7.15
C ASP A 131 69.01 38.17 6.34
N VAL A 132 67.88 37.73 6.77
CA VAL A 132 66.61 38.31 6.43
C VAL A 132 66.15 39.26 7.57
N PRO A 133 65.77 40.50 7.31
CA PRO A 133 65.29 41.38 8.37
C PRO A 133 63.98 40.98 9.00
N ASP A 134 63.85 41.14 10.31
CA ASP A 134 62.71 40.77 11.18
C ASP A 134 61.34 41.36 10.77
N SER A 135 61.30 42.33 9.88
CA SER A 135 60.07 42.92 9.37
C SER A 135 59.29 42.06 8.39
N ILE A 136 59.96 41.13 7.68
CA ILE A 136 59.34 40.25 6.70
C ILE A 136 58.75 39.02 7.41
N ALA A 137 59.38 38.57 8.51
CA ALA A 137 58.84 37.47 9.32
C ALA A 137 57.49 37.75 9.96
N ARG A 138 57.23 39.02 10.38
CA ARG A 138 55.96 39.41 10.95
C ARG A 138 54.80 39.55 9.92
N SER A 139 55.10 39.89 8.67
CA SER A 139 54.10 39.95 7.61
C SER A 139 53.69 38.56 7.11
N THR A 140 54.59 37.59 7.13
CA THR A 140 54.34 36.18 6.76
C THR A 140 53.52 35.45 7.82
N ASP A 141 53.67 35.74 9.11
CA ASP A 141 52.90 35.16 10.19
C ASP A 141 51.41 35.65 10.19
N SER A 142 51.19 36.92 9.82
CA SER A 142 49.81 37.44 9.68
C SER A 142 49.08 36.85 8.48
N LEU A 143 49.78 36.62 7.37
CA LEU A 143 49.25 35.93 6.17
C LEU A 143 49.01 34.43 6.42
N ARG A 144 49.87 33.81 7.24
CA ARG A 144 49.74 32.42 7.68
C ARG A 144 48.51 32.21 8.57
N MET A 145 48.26 33.09 9.50
CA MET A 145 47.06 33.06 10.35
C MET A 145 45.76 33.31 9.55
N GLN A 146 45.80 34.21 8.56
CA GLN A 146 44.64 34.44 7.68
C GLN A 146 44.40 33.28 6.71
N SER A 147 45.44 32.62 6.19
CA SER A 147 45.28 31.47 5.32
C SER A 147 44.76 30.22 6.08
N MET A 148 45.23 30.00 7.33
CA MET A 148 44.68 28.95 8.21
C MET A 148 43.21 29.23 8.63
N ALA A 149 42.86 30.49 8.84
CA ALA A 149 41.46 30.87 9.14
C ALA A 149 40.55 30.72 7.91
N ALA A 150 41.05 30.99 6.71
CA ALA A 150 40.35 30.80 5.44
C ALA A 150 40.19 29.32 5.09
N ALA A 151 41.21 28.52 5.31
CA ALA A 151 41.15 27.05 5.13
C ALA A 151 40.17 26.37 6.10
N ARG A 152 40.05 26.84 7.35
CA ARG A 152 39.05 26.34 8.31
C ARG A 152 37.62 26.77 7.98
N ARG A 153 37.42 27.90 7.30
CA ARG A 153 36.06 28.37 6.87
C ARG A 153 35.63 27.77 5.51
N GLY A 154 36.56 27.40 4.65
CA GLY A 154 36.29 26.83 3.32
C GLY A 154 35.92 25.35 3.33
N LEU A 155 36.00 24.65 4.49
CA LEU A 155 35.72 23.19 4.62
C LEU A 155 34.21 22.87 4.78
N ALA A 156 33.37 23.88 4.75
CA ALA A 156 31.93 23.69 4.89
C ALA A 156 31.17 24.14 3.63
N GLY A 157 31.44 23.58 2.45
CA GLY A 157 30.47 23.69 1.36
C GLY A 157 30.90 24.13 -0.05
N ALA A 158 32.16 24.05 -0.42
CA ALA A 158 32.57 24.39 -1.80
C ALA A 158 32.89 23.14 -2.67
N PRO A 159 32.47 23.09 -3.96
CA PRO A 159 32.79 21.97 -4.84
C PRO A 159 34.29 21.87 -5.12
N ARG A 160 34.78 20.64 -5.13
CA ARG A 160 36.19 20.26 -5.23
C ARG A 160 37.01 20.84 -6.42
N SER A 161 36.35 21.41 -7.42
CA SER A 161 36.97 21.94 -8.63
C SER A 161 37.58 23.35 -8.48
N GLU A 162 37.03 24.20 -7.60
CA GLU A 162 37.50 25.57 -7.41
C GLU A 162 38.77 25.68 -6.52
N ALA A 163 38.87 24.75 -5.55
CA ALA A 163 40.06 24.73 -4.68
C ALA A 163 41.37 24.36 -5.46
N GLN A 164 41.28 23.58 -6.52
CA GLN A 164 42.41 23.24 -7.38
C GLN A 164 42.82 24.39 -8.28
N GLY A 165 41.90 25.23 -8.71
CA GLY A 165 42.19 26.42 -9.55
C GLY A 165 42.97 27.52 -8.83
N VAL A 166 42.74 27.69 -7.54
CA VAL A 166 43.41 28.73 -6.71
C VAL A 166 44.80 28.28 -6.34
N ILE A 167 45.05 27.00 -6.10
CA ILE A 167 46.38 26.48 -5.78
C ILE A 167 47.33 26.55 -6.99
N LEU A 168 46.82 26.32 -8.21
CA LEU A 168 47.60 26.39 -9.45
C LEU A 168 47.95 27.83 -9.89
N ARG A 169 47.16 28.84 -9.51
CA ARG A 169 47.48 30.26 -9.79
C ARG A 169 48.56 30.81 -8.86
N GLY A 170 48.55 30.43 -7.57
CA GLY A 170 49.58 30.84 -6.62
C GLY A 170 51.00 30.36 -6.93
N VAL A 171 51.12 29.25 -7.71
CA VAL A 171 52.43 28.66 -8.09
C VAL A 171 53.03 29.31 -9.35
N ARG A 172 52.25 30.07 -10.13
CA ARG A 172 52.78 30.74 -11.37
C ARG A 172 53.45 32.08 -11.15
N ASP A 173 53.16 32.79 -10.07
CA ASP A 173 53.58 34.17 -9.89
C ASP A 173 54.65 34.34 -8.80
N ALA A 174 55.15 33.28 -8.17
CA ALA A 174 56.30 33.34 -7.28
C ALA A 174 57.57 32.97 -8.10
N GLU A 175 58.29 33.97 -8.55
CA GLU A 175 59.69 33.81 -8.91
C GLU A 175 60.42 33.20 -7.71
N ALA A 176 60.87 31.95 -7.90
CA ALA A 176 61.44 31.14 -6.85
C ALA A 176 62.76 31.70 -6.37
N GLN A 177 62.78 32.29 -5.20
CA GLN A 177 64.05 32.43 -4.45
C GLN A 177 64.54 31.03 -4.03
N PRO A 178 65.79 30.76 -4.21
CA PRO A 178 66.39 29.46 -3.93
C PRO A 178 66.43 29.17 -2.41
N VAL A 179 65.74 28.10 -1.94
CA VAL A 179 65.75 27.63 -0.55
C VAL A 179 66.70 26.45 -0.44
N MET A 180 67.72 26.46 0.50
CA MET A 180 68.63 25.34 0.73
C MET A 180 67.99 24.19 1.50
N LEU A 181 68.12 22.99 0.96
CA LEU A 181 67.73 21.77 1.69
C LEU A 181 68.91 21.25 2.53
N ASP A 182 68.65 21.01 3.82
CA ASP A 182 69.57 20.29 4.68
C ASP A 182 69.83 18.86 4.16
N SER A 183 70.97 18.24 4.52
CA SER A 183 71.36 16.91 4.06
C SER A 183 70.31 15.86 4.31
N LEU A 184 69.52 15.97 5.43
CA LEU A 184 68.42 15.08 5.77
C LEU A 184 67.22 15.33 4.85
N ALA A 185 66.88 16.60 4.59
CA ALA A 185 65.75 16.92 3.72
C ALA A 185 65.97 16.52 2.25
N ARG A 186 67.22 16.44 1.80
CA ARG A 186 67.59 15.88 0.49
C ARG A 186 67.30 14.37 0.44
N ILE A 187 67.74 13.61 1.46
CA ILE A 187 67.48 12.20 1.56
C ILE A 187 66.01 11.92 1.58
N ASP A 188 65.22 12.77 2.32
CA ASP A 188 63.76 12.64 2.39
C ASP A 188 63.12 12.94 1.04
N ARG A 189 63.56 13.99 0.31
CA ARG A 189 63.06 14.32 -1.04
C ARG A 189 63.36 13.15 -2.01
N ASP A 190 64.58 12.63 -2.03
CA ASP A 190 64.99 11.56 -2.94
C ASP A 190 64.24 10.26 -2.59
N SER A 191 64.01 10.00 -1.30
CA SER A 191 63.16 8.89 -0.82
C SER A 191 61.71 9.08 -1.24
N CYS A 192 61.15 10.29 -1.11
CA CYS A 192 59.78 10.63 -1.61
C CYS A 192 59.67 10.39 -3.12
N MET A 193 60.68 10.83 -3.88
CA MET A 193 60.77 10.63 -5.32
C MET A 193 60.81 9.13 -5.69
N TYR A 194 61.57 8.34 -4.97
CA TYR A 194 61.67 6.90 -5.16
C TYR A 194 60.30 6.22 -4.89
N TYR A 195 59.71 6.49 -3.71
CA TYR A 195 58.41 5.89 -3.35
C TYR A 195 57.27 6.34 -4.29
N ALA A 196 57.22 7.65 -4.66
CA ALA A 196 56.25 8.16 -5.60
C ALA A 196 56.35 7.50 -6.98
N LYS A 197 57.61 7.34 -7.52
CA LYS A 197 57.83 6.63 -8.79
C LYS A 197 57.43 5.16 -8.70
N ASN A 198 57.73 4.50 -7.58
CA ASN A 198 57.37 3.11 -7.38
C ASN A 198 55.86 2.94 -7.29
N LEU A 199 55.16 3.80 -6.53
CA LEU A 199 53.71 3.83 -6.47
C LEU A 199 53.06 4.10 -7.85
N LEU A 200 53.60 5.09 -8.59
CA LEU A 200 53.14 5.37 -9.96
C LEU A 200 53.26 4.14 -10.87
N ALA A 201 54.44 3.47 -10.83
CA ALA A 201 54.65 2.26 -11.60
C ALA A 201 53.69 1.12 -11.20
N MET A 202 53.46 0.97 -9.90
CA MET A 202 52.49 -0.01 -9.41
C MET A 202 51.04 0.32 -9.83
N TYR A 203 50.63 1.60 -9.75
CA TYR A 203 49.31 2.02 -10.21
C TYR A 203 49.14 1.82 -11.71
N LYS A 204 50.09 2.21 -12.54
CA LYS A 204 50.09 1.95 -14.00
C LYS A 204 49.94 0.46 -14.30
N LYS A 205 50.78 -0.37 -13.66
CA LYS A 205 50.72 -1.83 -13.83
C LYS A 205 49.40 -2.43 -13.39
N ASN A 206 48.84 -1.96 -12.28
CA ASN A 206 47.52 -2.43 -11.79
C ASN A 206 46.39 -1.94 -12.69
N ARG A 207 46.45 -0.71 -13.17
CA ARG A 207 45.48 -0.15 -14.13
C ARG A 207 45.42 -0.97 -15.41
N ASP A 208 46.62 -1.31 -15.98
CA ASP A 208 46.68 -2.12 -17.20
C ASP A 208 46.09 -3.51 -16.97
N LYS A 209 46.38 -4.12 -15.81
CA LYS A 209 45.79 -5.42 -15.43
C LYS A 209 44.29 -5.33 -15.28
N VAL A 210 43.78 -4.31 -14.59
CA VAL A 210 42.32 -4.11 -14.40
C VAL A 210 41.65 -3.84 -15.75
N ALA A 211 42.30 -3.15 -16.67
CA ALA A 211 41.81 -2.95 -18.04
C ALA A 211 41.74 -4.26 -18.83
N GLU A 212 42.77 -5.11 -18.71
CA GLU A 212 42.82 -6.46 -19.29
C GLU A 212 41.71 -7.34 -18.70
N ASP A 213 41.52 -7.34 -17.36
CA ASP A 213 40.46 -8.07 -16.67
C ASP A 213 39.08 -7.60 -17.11
N ASN A 214 38.88 -6.28 -17.29
CA ASN A 214 37.61 -5.72 -17.81
C ASN A 214 37.35 -6.19 -19.24
N ARG A 215 38.36 -6.25 -20.11
CA ARG A 215 38.24 -6.78 -21.46
C ARG A 215 37.81 -8.23 -21.44
N HIS A 216 38.51 -9.09 -20.68
CA HIS A 216 38.13 -10.50 -20.52
C HIS A 216 36.76 -10.69 -19.94
N TYR A 217 36.38 -9.83 -18.98
CA TYR A 217 35.03 -9.83 -18.42
C TYR A 217 33.96 -9.51 -19.48
N THR A 218 34.24 -8.48 -20.30
CA THR A 218 33.33 -8.07 -21.39
C THR A 218 33.19 -9.16 -22.45
N GLU A 219 34.27 -9.72 -22.91
CA GLU A 219 34.29 -10.84 -23.87
C GLU A 219 33.55 -12.07 -23.31
N THR A 220 33.76 -12.38 -22.04
CA THR A 220 33.04 -13.49 -21.37
C THR A 220 31.57 -13.23 -21.28
N ASN A 221 31.19 -11.98 -20.93
CA ASN A 221 29.77 -11.59 -20.84
C ASN A 221 29.06 -11.64 -22.19
N GLU A 222 29.75 -11.23 -23.28
CA GLU A 222 29.22 -11.33 -24.64
C GLU A 222 28.98 -12.78 -25.06
N ARG A 223 29.94 -13.66 -24.82
CA ARG A 223 29.80 -15.09 -25.11
C ARG A 223 28.68 -15.76 -24.29
N LEU A 224 28.58 -15.43 -22.99
CA LEU A 224 27.51 -15.93 -22.14
C LEU A 224 26.16 -15.40 -22.58
N LYS A 225 26.12 -14.14 -23.03
CA LYS A 225 24.89 -13.52 -23.57
C LYS A 225 24.47 -14.16 -24.89
N GLU A 226 25.37 -14.38 -25.80
CA GLU A 226 25.08 -15.08 -27.07
C GLU A 226 24.52 -16.48 -26.82
N ASN A 227 25.14 -17.26 -25.93
CA ASN A 227 24.62 -18.57 -25.52
C ASN A 227 23.26 -18.48 -24.84
N TYR A 228 23.06 -17.50 -23.99
CA TYR A 228 21.76 -17.24 -23.34
C TYR A 228 20.67 -16.85 -24.35
N ASP A 229 20.99 -15.93 -25.27
CA ASP A 229 20.06 -15.48 -26.31
C ASP A 229 19.70 -16.62 -27.26
N TYR A 230 20.68 -17.45 -27.66
CA TYR A 230 20.45 -18.66 -28.42
C TYR A 230 19.54 -19.66 -27.67
N ALA A 231 19.85 -19.92 -26.39
CA ALA A 231 19.06 -20.80 -25.54
C ALA A 231 17.62 -20.30 -25.42
N GLN A 232 17.45 -19.00 -25.20
CA GLN A 232 16.15 -18.36 -25.13
C GLN A 232 15.38 -18.43 -26.47
N GLY A 233 16.07 -18.19 -27.58
CA GLY A 233 15.49 -18.25 -28.92
C GLY A 233 15.01 -19.66 -29.25
N ARG A 234 15.86 -20.65 -29.04
CA ARG A 234 15.55 -22.05 -29.29
C ARG A 234 14.43 -22.57 -28.38
N TYR A 235 14.48 -22.19 -27.12
CA TYR A 235 13.43 -22.53 -26.17
C TYR A 235 12.06 -21.95 -26.55
N LYS A 236 12.01 -20.66 -26.98
CA LYS A 236 10.78 -20.05 -27.50
C LYS A 236 10.24 -20.76 -28.74
N GLU A 237 11.11 -21.21 -29.60
CA GLU A 237 10.73 -22.00 -30.78
C GLU A 237 10.12 -23.33 -30.39
N LEU A 238 10.75 -24.04 -29.45
CA LEU A 238 10.23 -25.29 -28.89
C LEU A 238 8.93 -25.07 -28.11
N GLN A 239 8.82 -24.00 -27.33
CA GLN A 239 7.56 -23.63 -26.66
C GLN A 239 6.43 -23.35 -27.67
N ARG A 240 6.71 -22.64 -28.77
CA ARG A 240 5.71 -22.40 -29.82
C ARG A 240 5.25 -23.72 -30.47
N SER A 241 6.13 -24.70 -30.57
CA SER A 241 5.75 -26.01 -31.08
C SER A 241 4.79 -26.76 -30.16
N MET A 242 4.81 -26.49 -28.83
CA MET A 242 3.83 -27.07 -27.89
C MET A 242 2.41 -26.56 -28.12
N PHE A 243 2.27 -25.32 -28.60
CA PHE A 243 0.96 -24.71 -28.90
C PHE A 243 0.49 -24.98 -30.35
N LYS A 244 1.33 -25.56 -31.19
CA LYS A 244 0.89 -26.05 -32.49
C LYS A 244 0.09 -27.33 -32.29
N GLY A 245 -1.15 -27.34 -32.73
CA GLY A 245 -1.98 -28.54 -32.69
C GLY A 245 -1.26 -29.71 -33.39
N GLN A 246 -1.14 -30.81 -32.66
CA GLN A 246 -0.66 -32.08 -33.23
C GLN A 246 -1.80 -32.80 -33.93
N ASP A 247 -1.52 -33.98 -34.46
CA ASP A 247 -2.55 -34.82 -35.07
C ASP A 247 -3.74 -35.01 -34.10
N GLY A 248 -4.90 -34.43 -34.46
CA GLY A 248 -6.09 -34.56 -33.63
C GLY A 248 -6.52 -35.99 -33.45
N TYR A 249 -7.21 -36.32 -32.35
CA TYR A 249 -7.63 -37.67 -31.99
C TYR A 249 -8.50 -38.34 -33.08
N LEU A 250 -9.10 -37.58 -33.99
CA LEU A 250 -9.79 -38.12 -35.17
C LEU A 250 -8.87 -38.92 -36.10
N ARG A 251 -7.58 -38.56 -36.18
CA ARG A 251 -6.59 -39.38 -36.95
C ARG A 251 -6.26 -40.67 -36.23
N VAL A 252 -6.26 -40.65 -34.88
CA VAL A 252 -6.10 -41.90 -34.07
C VAL A 252 -7.26 -42.85 -34.35
N LEU A 253 -8.48 -42.35 -34.34
CA LEU A 253 -9.70 -43.15 -34.58
C LEU A 253 -9.76 -43.68 -36.02
N ARG A 254 -9.21 -42.99 -36.99
CA ARG A 254 -9.21 -43.41 -38.40
C ARG A 254 -8.27 -44.61 -38.66
N ASN A 255 -7.12 -44.67 -37.96
CA ASN A 255 -6.13 -45.76 -38.11
C ASN A 255 -5.46 -46.08 -36.76
N PRO A 256 -6.15 -46.67 -35.78
CA PRO A 256 -5.66 -46.82 -34.40
C PRO A 256 -4.42 -47.73 -34.31
N GLY A 257 -4.38 -48.81 -35.05
CA GLY A 257 -3.25 -49.76 -35.03
C GLY A 257 -1.94 -49.17 -35.54
N ARG A 258 -1.96 -48.46 -36.68
CA ARG A 258 -0.76 -47.83 -37.24
C ARG A 258 -0.31 -46.63 -36.36
N TYR A 259 -1.25 -45.93 -35.77
CA TYR A 259 -0.92 -44.79 -34.88
C TYR A 259 -0.28 -45.32 -33.58
N ALA A 260 -0.86 -46.33 -32.98
CA ALA A 260 -0.32 -46.96 -31.77
C ALA A 260 1.09 -47.53 -32.04
N GLN A 261 1.27 -48.27 -33.15
CA GLN A 261 2.57 -48.82 -33.50
C GLN A 261 3.64 -47.71 -33.60
N ARG A 262 3.37 -46.60 -34.32
CA ARG A 262 4.27 -45.47 -34.45
C ARG A 262 4.55 -44.80 -33.10
N ALA A 263 3.51 -44.65 -32.24
CA ALA A 263 3.66 -44.05 -30.93
C ALA A 263 4.54 -44.89 -29.98
N PHE A 264 4.42 -46.22 -30.09
CA PHE A 264 5.28 -47.14 -29.33
C PHE A 264 6.69 -47.26 -29.90
N GLU A 265 6.87 -47.20 -31.23
CA GLU A 265 8.19 -47.15 -31.88
C GLU A 265 8.92 -45.86 -31.44
N GLU A 266 8.26 -44.71 -31.48
CA GLU A 266 8.83 -43.44 -31.05
C GLU A 266 9.19 -43.45 -29.55
N ALA A 267 8.37 -44.05 -28.71
CA ALA A 267 8.66 -44.24 -27.28
C ALA A 267 9.87 -45.17 -27.09
N ARG A 268 9.94 -46.25 -27.82
CA ARG A 268 11.07 -47.20 -27.78
C ARG A 268 12.34 -46.54 -28.23
N ASP A 269 12.34 -45.83 -29.38
CA ASP A 269 13.51 -45.13 -29.91
C ASP A 269 14.00 -44.05 -28.94
N LYS A 270 13.09 -43.40 -28.23
CA LYS A 270 13.43 -42.41 -27.21
C LYS A 270 14.13 -43.02 -26.00
N TYR A 271 13.75 -44.23 -25.59
CA TYR A 271 14.32 -44.92 -24.43
C TYR A 271 15.53 -45.78 -24.78
N ASP A 272 15.59 -46.31 -26.02
CA ASP A 272 16.67 -47.16 -26.51
C ASP A 272 17.80 -46.38 -27.21
N SER A 273 17.55 -45.13 -27.66
CA SER A 273 18.55 -44.34 -28.37
C SER A 273 19.76 -44.09 -27.48
N ASN A 274 20.84 -44.74 -27.85
CA ASN A 274 22.20 -44.42 -27.43
C ASN A 274 22.50 -43.00 -27.93
N PHE A 275 22.19 -42.01 -27.17
CA PHE A 275 22.47 -40.60 -27.46
C PHE A 275 24.00 -40.42 -27.56
N SER A 276 24.53 -40.51 -28.75
CA SER A 276 25.98 -40.41 -29.04
C SER A 276 26.59 -39.00 -28.91
N GLY A 277 25.80 -38.03 -28.43
CA GLY A 277 26.21 -36.62 -28.37
C GLY A 277 26.15 -35.96 -26.98
N TYR A 278 25.70 -36.61 -25.93
CA TYR A 278 25.59 -36.03 -24.61
C TYR A 278 26.82 -36.24 -23.73
N SER A 279 27.14 -35.24 -22.88
CA SER A 279 28.13 -35.42 -21.84
C SER A 279 27.73 -36.58 -20.92
N SER A 280 28.68 -37.37 -20.48
CA SER A 280 28.50 -38.59 -19.69
C SER A 280 27.67 -38.37 -18.40
N ALA A 281 27.63 -37.18 -17.88
CA ALA A 281 26.89 -36.81 -16.66
C ALA A 281 25.35 -36.82 -16.89
N VAL A 282 24.86 -36.23 -17.97
CA VAL A 282 23.44 -36.18 -18.28
C VAL A 282 22.87 -37.53 -18.69
N LYS A 283 23.67 -38.36 -19.34
CA LYS A 283 23.29 -39.70 -19.75
C LYS A 283 22.95 -40.65 -18.59
N SER A 284 23.53 -40.44 -17.41
CA SER A 284 23.37 -41.36 -16.29
C SER A 284 22.05 -41.16 -15.54
N GLU A 285 21.50 -39.93 -15.57
CA GLU A 285 20.35 -39.58 -14.71
C GLU A 285 18.99 -40.03 -15.22
N TRP A 286 18.80 -40.25 -16.53
CA TRP A 286 17.49 -40.59 -17.16
C TRP A 286 17.39 -42.00 -17.69
N ARG A 287 18.19 -42.92 -17.19
CA ARG A 287 18.10 -44.33 -17.60
C ARG A 287 16.84 -44.99 -17.05
N GLY A 288 16.26 -45.91 -17.86
CA GLY A 288 15.06 -46.67 -17.46
C GLY A 288 15.12 -47.28 -16.06
N PRO A 289 16.25 -47.87 -15.60
CA PRO A 289 16.40 -48.37 -14.23
C PRO A 289 16.21 -47.35 -13.14
N ILE A 290 16.59 -46.06 -13.36
CA ILE A 290 16.48 -45.01 -12.37
C ILE A 290 15.02 -44.55 -12.24
N VAL A 291 14.30 -44.42 -13.36
CA VAL A 291 12.87 -44.15 -13.38
C VAL A 291 12.08 -45.28 -12.68
N THR A 292 12.43 -46.55 -12.99
CA THR A 292 11.82 -47.70 -12.35
C THR A 292 12.11 -47.71 -10.84
N GLY A 293 13.36 -47.44 -10.45
CA GLY A 293 13.76 -47.33 -9.06
C GLY A 293 12.99 -46.24 -8.32
N PHE A 294 12.76 -45.10 -8.95
CA PHE A 294 11.94 -43.99 -8.38
C PHE A 294 10.48 -44.39 -8.19
N ILE A 295 9.89 -45.07 -9.17
CA ILE A 295 8.50 -45.60 -9.05
C ILE A 295 8.38 -46.55 -7.88
N ILE A 296 9.33 -47.52 -7.76
CA ILE A 296 9.37 -48.48 -6.65
C ILE A 296 9.53 -47.72 -5.32
N TYR A 297 10.42 -46.77 -5.24
CA TYR A 297 10.63 -45.92 -4.08
C TYR A 297 9.31 -45.22 -3.65
N VAL A 298 8.63 -44.55 -4.58
CA VAL A 298 7.35 -43.87 -4.31
C VAL A 298 6.29 -44.84 -3.82
N LEU A 299 6.15 -46.04 -4.46
CA LEU A 299 5.18 -47.06 -4.07
C LEU A 299 5.46 -47.60 -2.66
N VAL A 300 6.71 -47.93 -2.35
CA VAL A 300 7.10 -48.44 -1.02
C VAL A 300 6.78 -47.40 0.06
N TYR A 301 7.14 -46.11 -0.15
CA TYR A 301 6.86 -45.08 0.81
C TYR A 301 5.38 -44.75 0.93
N LEU A 302 4.61 -44.85 -0.13
CA LEU A 302 3.14 -44.67 -0.09
C LEU A 302 2.47 -45.77 0.75
N VAL A 303 2.91 -47.01 0.58
CA VAL A 303 2.43 -48.15 1.38
C VAL A 303 2.83 -47.97 2.84
N LEU A 304 4.09 -47.60 3.12
CA LEU A 304 4.60 -47.36 4.46
C LEU A 304 3.85 -46.22 5.15
N ALA A 305 3.65 -45.10 4.47
CA ALA A 305 2.90 -43.95 4.99
C ALA A 305 1.45 -44.33 5.31
N SER A 306 0.81 -45.13 4.43
CA SER A 306 -0.54 -45.61 4.64
C SER A 306 -0.65 -46.54 5.85
N LEU A 307 0.31 -47.47 6.03
CA LEU A 307 0.38 -48.37 7.18
C LEU A 307 0.61 -47.59 8.49
N VAL A 308 1.59 -46.69 8.53
CA VAL A 308 1.91 -45.87 9.70
C VAL A 308 0.72 -44.99 10.08
N SER A 309 0.05 -44.38 9.10
CA SER A 309 -1.13 -43.56 9.36
C SER A 309 -2.29 -44.33 9.97
N LEU A 310 -2.49 -45.56 9.47
CA LEU A 310 -3.50 -46.46 10.02
C LEU A 310 -3.18 -46.85 11.47
N LEU A 311 -1.92 -47.20 11.76
CA LEU A 311 -1.46 -47.50 13.12
C LEU A 311 -1.62 -46.31 14.07
N ILE A 312 -1.28 -45.14 13.66
CA ILE A 312 -1.46 -43.90 14.46
C ILE A 312 -2.93 -43.69 14.80
N VAL A 313 -3.83 -43.81 13.81
CA VAL A 313 -5.28 -43.60 14.03
C VAL A 313 -5.86 -44.72 14.91
N LEU A 314 -5.40 -45.95 14.78
CA LEU A 314 -5.78 -47.07 15.64
C LEU A 314 -5.29 -46.83 17.10
N ALA A 315 -4.04 -46.41 17.29
CA ALA A 315 -3.49 -46.06 18.59
C ALA A 315 -4.26 -44.91 19.25
N LEU A 316 -4.57 -43.84 18.51
CA LEU A 316 -5.37 -42.71 19.01
C LEU A 316 -6.77 -43.12 19.44
N THR A 317 -7.44 -43.97 18.65
CA THR A 317 -8.78 -44.48 18.99
C THR A 317 -8.76 -45.40 20.22
N LYS A 318 -7.66 -46.11 20.46
CA LYS A 318 -7.49 -47.00 21.61
C LYS A 318 -7.12 -46.21 22.88
N SER A 319 -6.23 -45.24 22.77
CA SER A 319 -5.61 -44.53 23.90
C SER A 319 -6.43 -43.31 24.40
N VAL A 320 -7.13 -42.60 23.53
CA VAL A 320 -7.78 -41.31 23.87
C VAL A 320 -9.30 -41.40 23.74
N LYS A 321 -10.02 -41.19 24.86
CA LYS A 321 -11.51 -41.25 24.89
C LYS A 321 -12.17 -40.29 23.90
N ALA A 322 -11.60 -39.10 23.67
CA ALA A 322 -12.13 -38.10 22.72
C ALA A 322 -12.21 -38.59 21.27
N PHE A 323 -11.40 -39.58 20.88
CA PHE A 323 -11.40 -40.14 19.53
C PHE A 323 -12.32 -41.37 19.38
N ARG A 324 -13.11 -41.71 20.41
CA ARG A 324 -14.11 -42.79 20.37
C ARG A 324 -15.52 -42.34 20.01
N THR A 325 -15.71 -41.01 19.78
CA THR A 325 -17.02 -40.43 19.46
C THR A 325 -17.55 -40.92 18.10
N PRO A 326 -18.88 -41.01 17.91
CA PRO A 326 -19.46 -41.36 16.60
C PRO A 326 -19.09 -40.37 15.51
N GLU A 327 -18.89 -39.11 15.84
CA GLU A 327 -18.43 -38.06 14.91
C GLU A 327 -17.00 -38.32 14.40
N PHE A 328 -16.09 -38.76 15.25
CA PHE A 328 -14.73 -39.14 14.83
C PHE A 328 -14.76 -40.35 13.92
N ARG A 329 -15.63 -41.33 14.19
CA ARG A 329 -15.76 -42.54 13.33
C ARG A 329 -16.15 -42.18 11.88
N GLN A 330 -16.99 -41.14 11.72
CA GLN A 330 -17.38 -40.65 10.37
C GLN A 330 -16.24 -39.88 9.68
N ARG A 331 -15.36 -39.22 10.45
CA ARG A 331 -14.18 -38.47 9.95
C ARG A 331 -12.95 -39.37 9.75
N ARG A 332 -12.93 -40.57 10.28
CA ARG A 332 -11.76 -41.44 10.38
C ARG A 332 -11.03 -41.62 9.05
N THR A 333 -11.74 -41.91 7.96
CA THR A 333 -11.15 -42.13 6.64
C THR A 333 -10.38 -40.93 6.14
N CYS A 334 -10.99 -39.75 6.24
CA CYS A 334 -10.35 -38.49 5.81
C CYS A 334 -9.14 -38.14 6.68
N ILE A 335 -9.21 -38.34 7.99
CA ILE A 335 -8.10 -38.14 8.93
C ILE A 335 -6.95 -39.10 8.64
N THR A 336 -7.25 -40.41 8.39
CA THR A 336 -6.21 -41.39 8.02
C THR A 336 -5.49 -40.99 6.74
N LEU A 337 -6.23 -40.55 5.71
CA LEU A 337 -5.65 -40.05 4.46
C LEU A 337 -4.82 -38.81 4.68
N LEU A 338 -5.29 -37.85 5.50
CA LEU A 338 -4.56 -36.62 5.81
C LEU A 338 -3.22 -36.95 6.52
N ILE A 339 -3.23 -37.76 7.57
CA ILE A 339 -2.02 -38.18 8.27
C ILE A 339 -1.07 -38.92 7.33
N GLY A 340 -1.58 -39.80 6.48
CA GLY A 340 -0.80 -40.54 5.46
C GLY A 340 -0.14 -39.55 4.48
N THR A 341 -0.87 -38.55 4.02
CA THR A 341 -0.33 -37.52 3.11
C THR A 341 0.76 -36.70 3.78
N VAL A 342 0.59 -36.32 5.06
CA VAL A 342 1.61 -35.58 5.83
C VAL A 342 2.89 -36.41 5.96
N ILE A 343 2.77 -37.72 6.31
CA ILE A 343 3.92 -38.64 6.43
C ILE A 343 4.62 -38.77 5.08
N PHE A 344 3.86 -38.97 4.01
CA PHE A 344 4.38 -39.07 2.64
C PHE A 344 5.10 -37.79 2.22
N THR A 345 4.55 -36.64 2.53
CA THR A 345 5.17 -35.32 2.27
C THR A 345 6.53 -35.20 2.98
N LEU A 346 6.60 -35.57 4.26
CA LEU A 346 7.82 -35.55 5.05
C LEU A 346 8.88 -36.51 4.50
N THR A 347 8.46 -37.71 4.08
CA THR A 347 9.40 -38.70 3.51
C THR A 347 9.98 -38.27 2.17
N ILE A 348 9.18 -37.61 1.30
CA ILE A 348 9.68 -37.07 0.03
C ILE A 348 10.66 -35.91 0.31
N LEU A 349 10.35 -35.03 1.27
CA LEU A 349 11.18 -33.90 1.61
C LEU A 349 12.55 -34.34 2.17
N ILE A 350 12.57 -35.33 3.04
CA ILE A 350 13.80 -35.94 3.57
C ILE A 350 14.57 -36.64 2.47
N GLY A 351 13.88 -37.46 1.63
CA GLY A 351 14.49 -38.15 0.51
C GLY A 351 15.13 -37.20 -0.51
N GLY A 352 14.44 -36.10 -0.84
CA GLY A 352 14.96 -35.07 -1.75
C GLY A 352 16.20 -34.36 -1.21
N ALA A 353 16.33 -34.24 0.11
CA ALA A 353 17.52 -33.66 0.75
C ALA A 353 18.74 -34.62 0.76
N LEU A 354 18.51 -35.94 0.66
CA LEU A 354 19.56 -36.96 0.70
C LEU A 354 20.05 -37.39 -0.67
N VAL A 355 19.28 -37.11 -1.73
CA VAL A 355 19.58 -37.56 -3.10
C VAL A 355 20.05 -36.38 -3.94
N GLU A 356 21.29 -36.44 -4.43
CA GLU A 356 21.90 -35.39 -5.28
C GLU A 356 21.47 -35.48 -6.76
N GLN A 357 20.72 -36.53 -7.16
CA GLN A 357 20.30 -36.70 -8.55
C GLN A 357 19.17 -35.75 -8.95
N ASN A 358 19.37 -34.98 -10.03
CA ASN A 358 18.42 -33.98 -10.53
C ASN A 358 17.04 -34.55 -10.85
N PHE A 359 16.96 -35.76 -11.39
CA PHE A 359 15.70 -36.44 -11.68
C PHE A 359 14.84 -36.67 -10.41
N PHE A 360 15.46 -37.23 -9.36
CA PHE A 360 14.76 -37.47 -8.09
C PHE A 360 14.30 -36.15 -7.44
N ALA A 361 15.12 -35.12 -7.52
CA ALA A 361 14.80 -33.78 -6.97
C ALA A 361 13.57 -33.20 -7.69
N GLU A 362 13.54 -33.19 -8.99
CA GLU A 362 12.44 -32.57 -9.77
C GLU A 362 11.16 -33.44 -9.73
N ALA A 363 11.26 -34.73 -9.87
CA ALA A 363 10.11 -35.62 -9.72
C ALA A 363 9.57 -35.59 -8.29
N GLY A 364 10.46 -35.55 -7.29
CA GLY A 364 10.10 -35.36 -5.88
C GLY A 364 9.40 -34.04 -5.63
N ASN A 365 9.86 -32.94 -6.20
CA ASN A 365 9.22 -31.61 -6.09
C ASN A 365 7.79 -31.61 -6.66
N LEU A 366 7.56 -32.21 -7.82
CA LEU A 366 6.22 -32.33 -8.39
C LEU A 366 5.28 -33.17 -7.51
N LEU A 367 5.78 -34.28 -6.96
CA LEU A 367 5.01 -35.11 -6.02
C LEU A 367 4.76 -34.39 -4.69
N LEU A 368 5.73 -33.61 -4.21
CA LEU A 368 5.59 -32.79 -3.02
C LEU A 368 4.47 -31.76 -3.20
N VAL A 369 4.48 -31.03 -4.31
CA VAL A 369 3.44 -30.06 -4.64
C VAL A 369 2.06 -30.75 -4.66
N PHE A 370 1.96 -31.90 -5.32
CA PHE A 370 0.71 -32.66 -5.36
C PHE A 370 0.25 -33.14 -3.98
N ALA A 371 1.17 -33.64 -3.15
CA ALA A 371 0.88 -34.05 -1.79
C ALA A 371 0.39 -32.90 -0.90
N VAL A 372 1.01 -31.72 -1.04
CA VAL A 372 0.55 -30.50 -0.34
C VAL A 372 -0.85 -30.08 -0.81
N MET A 373 -1.13 -30.14 -2.12
CA MET A 373 -2.47 -29.85 -2.65
C MET A 373 -3.51 -30.81 -2.07
N LEU A 374 -3.21 -32.11 -2.04
CA LEU A 374 -4.09 -33.12 -1.46
C LEU A 374 -4.31 -32.89 0.04
N MET A 375 -3.26 -32.52 0.78
CA MET A 375 -3.33 -32.21 2.21
C MET A 375 -4.27 -31.01 2.46
N VAL A 376 -4.17 -29.93 1.67
CA VAL A 376 -5.04 -28.75 1.79
C VAL A 376 -6.50 -29.12 1.50
N ILE A 377 -6.77 -29.90 0.45
CA ILE A 377 -8.14 -30.34 0.12
C ILE A 377 -8.71 -31.21 1.27
N LEU A 378 -7.96 -32.19 1.77
CA LEU A 378 -8.41 -33.07 2.86
C LEU A 378 -8.65 -32.29 4.16
N ALA A 379 -7.74 -31.37 4.51
CA ALA A 379 -7.91 -30.50 5.67
C ALA A 379 -9.14 -29.59 5.54
N SER A 380 -9.35 -29.03 4.36
CA SER A 380 -10.53 -28.21 4.07
C SER A 380 -11.82 -29.01 4.24
N LEU A 381 -11.90 -30.23 3.71
CA LEU A 381 -13.08 -31.09 3.87
C LEU A 381 -13.39 -31.40 5.34
N LEU A 382 -12.36 -31.56 6.19
CA LEU A 382 -12.53 -31.80 7.63
C LEU A 382 -13.04 -30.55 8.37
N ILE A 383 -12.63 -29.36 7.92
CA ILE A 383 -13.05 -28.08 8.52
C ILE A 383 -14.44 -27.68 8.01
N HIS A 384 -14.66 -27.79 6.70
CA HIS A 384 -15.82 -27.23 6.02
C HIS A 384 -17.09 -28.11 6.11
N LEU A 385 -16.96 -29.45 6.04
CA LEU A 385 -18.09 -30.37 5.99
C LEU A 385 -18.49 -30.88 7.37
N GLU A 386 -19.79 -31.15 7.52
CA GLU A 386 -20.31 -31.87 8.67
C GLU A 386 -19.86 -33.35 8.65
N PRO A 387 -19.76 -34.02 9.81
CA PRO A 387 -19.24 -35.39 9.87
C PRO A 387 -19.92 -36.36 8.90
N GLY A 388 -21.23 -36.26 8.72
CA GLY A 388 -22.01 -37.11 7.80
C GLY A 388 -21.77 -36.85 6.30
N GLN A 389 -21.25 -35.67 5.96
CA GLN A 389 -21.03 -35.24 4.57
C GLN A 389 -19.62 -35.52 4.06
N ILE A 390 -18.64 -35.78 4.96
CA ILE A 390 -17.21 -35.90 4.61
C ILE A 390 -16.96 -37.05 3.62
N ASN A 391 -17.56 -38.19 3.83
CA ASN A 391 -17.41 -39.33 2.91
C ASN A 391 -18.02 -39.04 1.53
N GLY A 392 -19.09 -38.24 1.47
CA GLY A 392 -19.67 -37.76 0.21
C GLY A 392 -18.75 -36.83 -0.53
N GLY A 393 -18.17 -35.82 0.21
CA GLY A 393 -17.18 -34.89 -0.32
C GLY A 393 -15.92 -35.58 -0.82
N LEU A 394 -15.36 -36.53 -0.05
CA LEU A 394 -14.19 -37.28 -0.45
C LEU A 394 -14.42 -38.06 -1.77
N LYS A 395 -15.58 -38.73 -1.90
CA LYS A 395 -15.94 -39.39 -3.15
C LYS A 395 -16.08 -38.45 -4.32
N LEU A 396 -16.58 -37.22 -4.06
CA LEU A 396 -16.81 -36.20 -5.09
C LEU A 396 -15.51 -35.72 -5.71
N TYR A 397 -14.43 -35.57 -4.92
CA TYR A 397 -13.13 -35.08 -5.39
C TYR A 397 -12.17 -36.20 -5.84
N LEU A 398 -12.47 -37.44 -5.54
CA LEU A 398 -11.60 -38.58 -5.88
C LEU A 398 -11.22 -38.65 -7.37
N PRO A 399 -12.14 -38.48 -8.35
CA PRO A 399 -11.77 -38.57 -9.77
C PRO A 399 -10.78 -37.46 -10.18
N VAL A 400 -10.99 -36.23 -9.76
CA VAL A 400 -10.10 -35.13 -10.13
C VAL A 400 -8.71 -35.26 -9.50
N ILE A 401 -8.63 -35.76 -8.27
CA ILE A 401 -7.36 -36.05 -7.58
C ILE A 401 -6.60 -37.17 -8.32
N LEU A 402 -7.27 -38.27 -8.67
CA LEU A 402 -6.65 -39.35 -9.42
C LEU A 402 -6.26 -38.92 -10.84
N LEU A 403 -7.10 -38.15 -11.52
CA LEU A 403 -6.75 -37.55 -12.82
C LEU A 403 -5.50 -36.70 -12.72
N GLY A 404 -5.40 -35.87 -11.67
CA GLY A 404 -4.22 -35.05 -11.40
C GLY A 404 -2.96 -35.89 -11.22
N LEU A 405 -3.05 -37.00 -10.49
CA LEU A 405 -1.92 -37.92 -10.33
C LEU A 405 -1.51 -38.55 -11.68
N VAL A 406 -2.46 -38.95 -12.51
CA VAL A 406 -2.19 -39.51 -13.87
C VAL A 406 -1.51 -38.46 -14.75
N VAL A 407 -2.02 -37.23 -14.75
CA VAL A 407 -1.47 -36.13 -15.54
C VAL A 407 -0.04 -35.76 -15.09
N LEU A 408 0.21 -35.75 -13.78
CA LEU A 408 1.56 -35.53 -13.22
C LEU A 408 2.50 -36.69 -13.58
N THR A 409 2.01 -37.93 -13.56
CA THR A 409 2.79 -39.11 -13.96
C THR A 409 3.26 -39.00 -15.42
N PHE A 410 2.38 -38.55 -16.33
CA PHE A 410 2.78 -38.29 -17.73
C PHE A 410 3.90 -37.21 -17.82
N ARG A 411 3.90 -36.23 -16.96
CA ARG A 411 4.96 -35.22 -16.91
C ARG A 411 6.28 -35.77 -16.35
N ILE A 412 6.21 -36.58 -15.28
CA ILE A 412 7.40 -37.18 -14.64
C ILE A 412 8.09 -38.18 -15.56
N ILE A 413 7.33 -39.07 -16.23
CA ILE A 413 7.89 -40.16 -17.06
C ILE A 413 8.32 -39.65 -18.44
N LEU A 414 8.04 -38.44 -18.84
CA LEU A 414 8.42 -37.81 -20.12
C LEU A 414 7.93 -38.64 -21.34
N ILE A 415 6.70 -39.04 -21.35
CA ILE A 415 6.08 -39.83 -22.41
C ILE A 415 6.02 -38.98 -23.70
N PRO A 416 6.36 -39.58 -24.88
CA PRO A 416 6.24 -38.87 -26.16
C PRO A 416 4.83 -38.38 -26.44
N ASN A 417 4.69 -37.24 -27.08
CA ASN A 417 3.41 -36.55 -27.30
C ASN A 417 2.38 -37.43 -28.02
N ARG A 418 2.78 -38.26 -28.95
CA ARG A 418 1.86 -39.19 -29.65
C ARG A 418 1.29 -40.25 -28.71
N LEU A 419 2.12 -40.79 -27.82
CA LEU A 419 1.68 -41.75 -26.82
C LEU A 419 0.76 -41.11 -25.79
N VAL A 420 1.06 -39.87 -25.38
CA VAL A 420 0.18 -39.07 -24.50
C VAL A 420 -1.18 -38.84 -25.18
N THR A 421 -1.20 -38.48 -26.48
CA THR A 421 -2.46 -38.28 -27.21
C THR A 421 -3.30 -39.57 -27.24
N LEU A 422 -2.64 -40.73 -27.45
CA LEU A 422 -3.29 -42.03 -27.47
C LEU A 422 -3.91 -42.39 -26.11
N LEU A 423 -3.22 -42.14 -25.00
CA LEU A 423 -3.62 -42.57 -23.66
C LEU A 423 -4.50 -41.57 -22.93
N LEU A 424 -4.21 -40.27 -23.04
CA LEU A 424 -4.89 -39.25 -22.26
C LEU A 424 -6.36 -39.10 -22.65
N THR A 425 -6.67 -39.07 -23.94
CA THR A 425 -8.05 -38.83 -24.41
C THR A 425 -9.04 -39.87 -23.89
N PRO A 426 -8.80 -41.21 -23.98
CA PRO A 426 -9.68 -42.21 -23.36
C PRO A 426 -9.75 -42.10 -21.84
N VAL A 427 -8.63 -41.79 -21.20
CA VAL A 427 -8.58 -41.55 -19.73
C VAL A 427 -9.49 -40.38 -19.35
N LEU A 428 -9.42 -39.28 -20.07
CA LEU A 428 -10.27 -38.12 -19.81
C LEU A 428 -11.77 -38.43 -19.98
N ILE A 429 -12.14 -39.22 -20.99
CA ILE A 429 -13.53 -39.69 -21.17
C ILE A 429 -13.99 -40.48 -19.94
N LEU A 430 -13.18 -41.45 -19.51
CA LEU A 430 -13.48 -42.28 -18.36
C LEU A 430 -13.69 -41.44 -17.09
N PHE A 431 -12.76 -40.52 -16.78
CA PHE A 431 -12.84 -39.68 -15.61
C PHE A 431 -13.99 -38.64 -15.70
N LEU A 432 -14.29 -38.13 -16.89
CA LEU A 432 -15.41 -37.22 -17.12
C LEU A 432 -16.76 -37.90 -16.78
N VAL A 433 -16.96 -39.10 -17.32
CA VAL A 433 -18.18 -39.90 -17.03
C VAL A 433 -18.26 -40.23 -15.54
N TRP A 434 -17.15 -40.68 -14.95
CA TRP A 434 -17.10 -40.99 -13.51
C TRP A 434 -17.45 -39.78 -12.67
N GLN A 435 -16.86 -38.59 -12.95
CA GLN A 435 -17.18 -37.35 -12.28
C GLN A 435 -18.65 -36.96 -12.43
N ALA A 436 -19.22 -37.06 -13.63
CA ALA A 436 -20.62 -36.75 -13.89
C ALA A 436 -21.58 -37.63 -13.07
N VAL A 437 -21.32 -38.92 -12.99
CA VAL A 437 -22.12 -39.88 -12.19
C VAL A 437 -22.02 -39.52 -10.69
N LEU A 438 -20.84 -39.18 -10.20
CA LEU A 438 -20.66 -38.83 -8.77
C LEU A 438 -21.34 -37.52 -8.44
N VAL A 439 -21.23 -36.47 -9.27
CA VAL A 439 -21.94 -35.21 -9.09
C VAL A 439 -23.45 -35.45 -9.02
N ALA A 440 -24.00 -36.21 -9.96
CA ALA A 440 -25.44 -36.53 -9.96
C ALA A 440 -25.91 -37.30 -8.70
N ARG A 441 -25.07 -38.23 -8.18
CA ARG A 441 -25.41 -39.03 -6.98
C ARG A 441 -25.22 -38.30 -5.67
N GLN A 442 -24.24 -37.39 -5.58
CA GLN A 442 -23.84 -36.72 -4.34
C GLN A 442 -24.43 -35.31 -4.16
N ARG A 443 -24.99 -34.69 -5.21
CA ARG A 443 -25.47 -33.27 -5.19
C ARG A 443 -26.45 -32.91 -4.05
N LYS A 444 -27.20 -33.89 -3.55
CA LYS A 444 -28.16 -33.69 -2.44
C LYS A 444 -27.56 -34.01 -1.05
N LYS A 445 -26.34 -34.55 -0.98
CA LYS A 445 -25.73 -35.07 0.26
C LYS A 445 -24.58 -34.21 0.76
N VAL A 446 -24.13 -33.24 -0.02
CA VAL A 446 -22.96 -32.39 0.26
C VAL A 446 -23.38 -30.93 0.16
N LYS A 447 -22.61 -30.01 0.76
CA LYS A 447 -22.89 -28.57 0.68
C LYS A 447 -22.92 -28.08 -0.78
N THR A 448 -23.74 -27.05 -1.02
CA THR A 448 -23.92 -26.47 -2.37
C THR A 448 -22.61 -25.92 -2.96
N ALA A 449 -21.69 -25.42 -2.13
CA ALA A 449 -20.39 -24.94 -2.57
C ALA A 449 -19.54 -26.06 -3.21
N ASP A 450 -19.47 -27.23 -2.57
CA ASP A 450 -18.74 -28.39 -3.09
C ASP A 450 -19.37 -28.95 -4.37
N VAL A 451 -20.70 -28.92 -4.44
CA VAL A 451 -21.41 -29.29 -5.68
C VAL A 451 -21.08 -28.33 -6.82
N ALA A 452 -20.98 -27.02 -6.54
CA ALA A 452 -20.58 -26.01 -7.52
C ALA A 452 -19.13 -26.22 -7.97
N TYR A 453 -18.18 -26.44 -7.04
CA TYR A 453 -16.78 -26.73 -7.38
C TYR A 453 -16.63 -27.99 -8.23
N SER A 454 -17.38 -29.03 -7.90
CA SER A 454 -17.39 -30.27 -8.65
C SER A 454 -18.06 -30.14 -10.03
N GLY A 455 -19.12 -29.33 -10.13
CA GLY A 455 -19.74 -28.95 -11.40
C GLY A 455 -18.78 -28.17 -12.31
N THR A 456 -18.05 -27.19 -11.73
CA THR A 456 -16.99 -26.47 -12.45
C THR A 456 -15.87 -27.40 -12.88
N THR A 457 -15.48 -28.36 -12.03
CA THR A 457 -14.52 -29.41 -12.39
C THR A 457 -14.97 -30.20 -13.60
N LEU A 458 -16.24 -30.62 -13.64
CA LEU A 458 -16.82 -31.32 -14.79
C LEU A 458 -16.73 -30.49 -16.07
N PHE A 459 -17.05 -29.20 -16.01
CA PHE A 459 -16.93 -28.27 -17.13
C PHE A 459 -15.47 -28.14 -17.61
N ILE A 460 -14.52 -27.97 -16.70
CA ILE A 460 -13.09 -27.90 -17.00
C ILE A 460 -12.58 -29.18 -17.66
N MET A 461 -12.98 -30.34 -17.14
CA MET A 461 -12.64 -31.64 -17.74
C MET A 461 -13.23 -31.80 -19.15
N ALA A 462 -14.44 -31.29 -19.39
CA ALA A 462 -15.06 -31.31 -20.73
C ALA A 462 -14.28 -30.40 -21.71
N VAL A 463 -13.88 -29.21 -21.31
CA VAL A 463 -13.04 -28.32 -22.10
C VAL A 463 -11.68 -28.95 -22.40
N ALA A 464 -11.03 -29.55 -21.38
CA ALA A 464 -9.77 -30.26 -21.54
C ALA A 464 -9.88 -31.44 -22.52
N LEU A 465 -11.00 -32.17 -22.50
CA LEU A 465 -11.27 -33.24 -23.44
C LEU A 465 -11.40 -32.71 -24.87
N ILE A 466 -12.12 -31.61 -25.09
CA ILE A 466 -12.23 -30.95 -26.41
C ILE A 466 -10.86 -30.53 -26.92
N MET A 467 -10.02 -29.92 -26.07
CA MET A 467 -8.64 -29.54 -26.42
C MET A 467 -7.81 -30.78 -26.84
N ALA A 468 -7.87 -31.84 -26.06
CA ALA A 468 -7.16 -33.10 -26.38
C ALA A 468 -7.67 -33.71 -27.70
N PHE A 469 -8.97 -33.69 -27.96
CA PHE A 469 -9.58 -34.18 -29.19
C PHE A 469 -9.14 -33.35 -30.41
N CYS A 470 -8.99 -32.03 -30.28
CA CYS A 470 -8.50 -31.13 -31.33
C CYS A 470 -6.98 -31.27 -31.57
N GLY A 471 -6.25 -32.07 -30.75
CA GLY A 471 -4.80 -32.24 -30.87
C GLY A 471 -3.95 -31.32 -29.98
N TYR A 472 -4.58 -30.52 -29.11
CA TYR A 472 -3.89 -29.65 -28.15
C TYR A 472 -3.69 -30.36 -26.80
N VAL A 473 -3.05 -31.49 -26.80
CA VAL A 473 -2.93 -32.41 -25.64
C VAL A 473 -2.13 -31.75 -24.50
N LEU A 474 -1.03 -31.10 -24.80
CA LEU A 474 -0.21 -30.44 -23.79
C LEU A 474 -0.95 -29.27 -23.13
N LEU A 475 -1.74 -28.54 -23.90
CA LEU A 475 -2.57 -27.45 -23.37
C LEU A 475 -3.69 -28.02 -22.47
N SER A 476 -4.28 -29.18 -22.85
CA SER A 476 -5.25 -29.90 -22.02
C SER A 476 -4.66 -30.31 -20.66
N ILE A 477 -3.44 -30.82 -20.66
CA ILE A 477 -2.70 -31.17 -19.43
C ILE A 477 -2.45 -29.92 -18.57
N ALA A 478 -1.95 -28.83 -19.18
CA ALA A 478 -1.68 -27.59 -18.46
C ALA A 478 -2.96 -26.99 -17.85
N PHE A 479 -4.08 -27.11 -18.57
CA PHE A 479 -5.39 -26.64 -18.10
C PHE A 479 -5.93 -27.43 -16.91
N ILE A 480 -5.72 -28.77 -16.88
CA ILE A 480 -6.07 -29.64 -15.75
C ILE A 480 -5.18 -29.31 -14.53
N ILE A 481 -3.87 -29.14 -14.73
CA ILE A 481 -2.95 -28.78 -13.64
C ILE A 481 -3.31 -27.42 -13.05
N TRP A 482 -3.59 -26.41 -13.91
CA TRP A 482 -4.08 -25.10 -13.43
C TRP A 482 -5.34 -25.25 -12.59
N TRP A 483 -6.29 -26.07 -13.04
CA TRP A 483 -7.53 -26.29 -12.29
C TRP A 483 -7.29 -26.95 -10.94
N LEU A 484 -6.36 -27.89 -10.84
CA LEU A 484 -5.98 -28.52 -9.56
C LEU A 484 -5.44 -27.48 -8.56
N PHE A 485 -4.57 -26.58 -9.00
CA PHE A 485 -4.09 -25.49 -8.16
C PHE A 485 -5.24 -24.58 -7.74
N GLN A 486 -6.09 -24.20 -8.69
CA GLN A 486 -7.24 -23.34 -8.42
C GLN A 486 -8.24 -23.98 -7.46
N LEU A 487 -8.54 -25.27 -7.64
CA LEU A 487 -9.40 -26.02 -6.73
C LEU A 487 -8.83 -26.06 -5.31
N THR A 488 -7.52 -26.27 -5.18
CA THR A 488 -6.82 -26.24 -3.89
C THR A 488 -6.93 -24.87 -3.22
N ALA A 489 -6.72 -23.81 -3.98
CA ALA A 489 -6.86 -22.46 -3.48
C ALA A 489 -8.30 -22.14 -3.03
N LEU A 490 -9.30 -22.57 -3.79
CA LEU A 490 -10.71 -22.44 -3.41
C LEU A 490 -11.02 -23.19 -2.11
N HIS A 491 -10.49 -24.40 -1.95
CA HIS A 491 -10.65 -25.17 -0.71
C HIS A 491 -9.96 -24.48 0.48
N ALA A 492 -8.76 -23.93 0.29
CA ALA A 492 -8.06 -23.16 1.34
C ALA A 492 -8.88 -21.94 1.76
N VAL A 493 -9.40 -21.19 0.79
CA VAL A 493 -10.24 -20.00 1.04
C VAL A 493 -11.53 -20.37 1.78
N THR A 494 -12.20 -21.43 1.36
CA THR A 494 -13.43 -21.92 2.01
C THR A 494 -13.16 -22.36 3.45
N ALA A 495 -12.04 -23.06 3.68
CA ALA A 495 -11.64 -23.47 5.02
C ALA A 495 -11.35 -22.27 5.92
N ILE A 496 -10.65 -21.25 5.43
CA ILE A 496 -10.38 -20.00 6.16
C ILE A 496 -11.67 -19.29 6.50
N HIS A 497 -12.60 -19.17 5.54
CA HIS A 497 -13.90 -18.55 5.76
C HIS A 497 -14.70 -19.25 6.87
N ASP A 498 -14.86 -20.56 6.78
CA ASP A 498 -15.62 -21.34 7.77
C ASP A 498 -14.93 -21.38 9.15
N LEU A 499 -13.59 -21.34 9.17
CA LEU A 499 -12.83 -21.22 10.40
C LEU A 499 -13.09 -19.86 11.08
N CYS A 500 -13.07 -18.78 10.31
CA CYS A 500 -13.40 -17.44 10.80
C CYS A 500 -14.82 -17.39 11.35
N ASP A 501 -15.80 -17.99 10.66
CA ASP A 501 -17.20 -18.05 11.14
C ASP A 501 -17.34 -18.79 12.48
N ARG A 502 -16.60 -19.90 12.65
CA ARG A 502 -16.61 -20.65 13.92
C ARG A 502 -15.97 -19.86 15.06
N PHE A 503 -14.83 -19.23 14.81
CA PHE A 503 -14.16 -18.41 15.82
C PHE A 503 -14.98 -17.19 16.20
N GLU A 504 -15.55 -16.49 15.22
CA GLU A 504 -16.45 -15.36 15.46
C GLU A 504 -17.66 -15.75 16.29
N ALA A 505 -18.34 -16.86 15.92
CA ALA A 505 -19.47 -17.39 16.68
C ALA A 505 -19.08 -17.73 18.13
N GLY A 506 -17.91 -18.31 18.34
CA GLY A 506 -17.37 -18.57 19.68
C GLY A 506 -17.12 -17.30 20.50
N PHE A 507 -16.56 -16.26 19.88
CA PHE A 507 -16.34 -14.94 20.51
C PHE A 507 -17.65 -14.26 20.88
N ILE A 508 -18.64 -14.29 20.00
CA ILE A 508 -19.97 -13.70 20.24
C ILE A 508 -20.69 -14.47 21.33
N TYR A 509 -20.66 -15.80 21.27
CA TYR A 509 -21.27 -16.66 22.29
C TYR A 509 -20.74 -16.37 23.70
N LYS A 510 -19.39 -16.29 23.84
CA LYS A 510 -18.77 -15.93 25.12
C LYS A 510 -19.19 -14.54 25.61
N SER A 511 -19.24 -13.56 24.70
CA SER A 511 -19.63 -12.18 25.03
C SER A 511 -21.11 -12.08 25.44
N LEU A 512 -22.00 -12.88 24.83
CA LEU A 512 -23.43 -12.94 25.20
C LEU A 512 -23.64 -13.66 26.53
N GLN A 513 -22.89 -14.72 26.78
CA GLN A 513 -22.92 -15.44 28.04
C GLN A 513 -22.49 -14.52 29.22
N GLU A 514 -21.46 -13.71 29.03
CA GLU A 514 -21.02 -12.68 29.98
C GLU A 514 -22.12 -11.64 30.27
N GLN A 515 -23.02 -11.40 29.29
CA GLN A 515 -24.16 -10.46 29.41
C GLN A 515 -25.46 -11.14 29.86
N GLY A 516 -25.48 -12.45 30.13
CA GLY A 516 -26.69 -13.20 30.49
C GLY A 516 -27.75 -13.31 29.38
N ARG A 517 -27.38 -13.15 28.10
CA ARG A 517 -28.30 -13.18 26.95
C ARG A 517 -28.18 -14.53 26.22
N HIS A 518 -29.34 -15.01 25.70
CA HIS A 518 -29.36 -16.21 24.87
C HIS A 518 -28.87 -15.93 23.44
N PHE A 519 -28.09 -16.86 22.90
CA PHE A 519 -27.56 -16.79 21.53
C PHE A 519 -28.63 -17.06 20.48
N THR A 520 -28.80 -16.18 19.50
CA THR A 520 -29.60 -16.35 18.30
C THR A 520 -28.78 -16.16 17.04
N LYS A 521 -29.15 -16.84 15.94
CA LYS A 521 -28.47 -16.70 14.64
C LYS A 521 -28.48 -15.26 14.11
N ASP A 522 -29.46 -14.46 14.53
CA ASP A 522 -29.55 -13.04 14.13
C ASP A 522 -28.52 -12.16 14.83
N ASP A 523 -27.96 -12.60 15.96
CA ASP A 523 -26.92 -11.87 16.70
C ASP A 523 -25.61 -11.82 15.90
N LEU A 524 -25.32 -12.80 15.06
CA LEU A 524 -24.18 -12.81 14.15
C LEU A 524 -24.23 -11.69 13.09
N ARG A 525 -25.42 -11.18 12.76
CA ARG A 525 -25.60 -10.13 11.75
C ARG A 525 -25.66 -8.71 12.32
N LYS A 526 -25.76 -8.56 13.64
CA LYS A 526 -25.85 -7.26 14.30
C LYS A 526 -24.44 -6.70 14.51
N GLY A 527 -24.14 -5.55 13.92
CA GLY A 527 -22.86 -4.83 14.11
C GLY A 527 -22.59 -4.35 15.54
N GLU A 528 -23.35 -4.86 16.51
CA GLU A 528 -23.24 -4.54 17.94
C GLU A 528 -21.89 -5.00 18.53
N PHE A 529 -21.33 -6.09 18.01
CA PHE A 529 -20.08 -6.69 18.46
C PHE A 529 -18.85 -6.28 17.65
N ILE A 530 -18.96 -5.33 16.74
CA ILE A 530 -17.89 -4.96 15.80
C ILE A 530 -16.56 -4.66 16.49
N ARG A 531 -16.56 -4.16 17.73
CA ARG A 531 -15.33 -3.94 18.49
C ARG A 531 -14.54 -5.21 18.74
N LYS A 532 -15.22 -6.36 18.83
CA LYS A 532 -14.61 -7.67 19.08
C LYS A 532 -14.48 -8.50 17.79
N THR A 533 -15.30 -8.24 16.78
CA THR A 533 -15.41 -9.06 15.55
C THR A 533 -14.79 -8.40 14.31
N TRP A 534 -14.35 -7.14 14.37
CA TRP A 534 -13.86 -6.38 13.21
C TRP A 534 -12.76 -7.11 12.40
N ILE A 535 -11.89 -7.90 13.07
CA ILE A 535 -10.85 -8.69 12.40
C ILE A 535 -11.50 -9.81 11.57
N PHE A 536 -12.48 -10.53 12.11
CA PHE A 536 -13.18 -11.60 11.40
C PHE A 536 -13.97 -11.03 10.22
N ASP A 537 -14.63 -9.89 10.41
CA ASP A 537 -15.32 -9.15 9.35
C ASP A 537 -14.35 -8.70 8.27
N MET A 538 -13.13 -8.22 8.64
CA MET A 538 -12.07 -7.86 7.70
C MET A 538 -11.65 -9.08 6.87
N VAL A 539 -11.40 -10.20 7.51
CA VAL A 539 -11.00 -11.43 6.80
C VAL A 539 -12.11 -11.86 5.83
N LYS A 540 -13.37 -11.89 6.26
CA LYS A 540 -14.50 -12.34 5.41
C LYS A 540 -14.84 -11.36 4.28
N MET A 541 -14.85 -10.06 4.54
CA MET A 541 -15.32 -9.05 3.58
C MET A 541 -14.22 -8.51 2.65
N ALA A 542 -12.96 -8.52 3.08
CA ALA A 542 -11.83 -8.02 2.29
C ALA A 542 -10.83 -9.12 1.93
N VAL A 543 -10.24 -9.81 2.92
CA VAL A 543 -9.12 -10.74 2.69
C VAL A 543 -9.56 -11.96 1.88
N VAL A 544 -10.66 -12.61 2.23
CA VAL A 544 -11.16 -13.81 1.54
C VAL A 544 -11.46 -13.52 0.06
N PRO A 545 -12.24 -12.49 -0.31
CA PRO A 545 -12.45 -12.14 -1.73
C PRO A 545 -11.16 -11.75 -2.45
N MET A 546 -10.25 -11.00 -1.80
CA MET A 546 -8.96 -10.64 -2.39
C MET A 546 -8.11 -11.88 -2.68
N VAL A 547 -7.97 -12.79 -1.72
CA VAL A 547 -7.21 -14.03 -1.89
C VAL A 547 -7.85 -14.89 -2.99
N THR A 548 -9.18 -14.93 -3.09
CA THR A 548 -9.88 -15.64 -4.16
C THR A 548 -9.53 -15.09 -5.54
N ILE A 549 -9.49 -13.76 -5.70
CA ILE A 549 -9.12 -13.12 -6.96
C ILE A 549 -7.64 -13.31 -7.26
N LEU A 550 -6.76 -13.09 -6.27
CA LEU A 550 -5.32 -13.27 -6.40
C LEU A 550 -4.92 -14.73 -6.64
N SER A 551 -5.76 -15.69 -6.22
CA SER A 551 -5.50 -17.12 -6.47
C SER A 551 -5.50 -17.45 -7.97
N ILE A 552 -6.29 -16.75 -8.79
CA ILE A 552 -6.38 -17.01 -10.23
C ILE A 552 -5.02 -16.77 -10.93
N PRO A 553 -4.42 -15.57 -10.89
CA PRO A 553 -3.10 -15.33 -11.46
C PRO A 553 -2.01 -16.17 -10.78
N PHE A 554 -2.10 -16.35 -9.46
CA PHE A 554 -1.13 -17.17 -8.72
C PHE A 554 -1.16 -18.64 -9.16
N CYS A 555 -2.34 -19.26 -9.25
CA CYS A 555 -2.49 -20.65 -9.70
C CYS A 555 -2.10 -20.82 -11.16
N LEU A 556 -2.36 -19.80 -12.01
CA LEU A 556 -1.89 -19.80 -13.39
C LEU A 556 -0.37 -19.71 -13.47
N TYR A 557 0.25 -18.88 -12.63
CA TYR A 557 1.70 -18.80 -12.52
C TYR A 557 2.31 -20.13 -12.05
N MET A 558 1.76 -20.75 -11.00
CA MET A 558 2.22 -22.05 -10.50
C MET A 558 2.06 -23.17 -11.55
N ALA A 559 0.94 -23.18 -12.28
CA ALA A 559 0.76 -24.12 -13.38
C ALA A 559 1.77 -23.89 -14.51
N ALA A 560 2.04 -22.62 -14.82
CA ALA A 560 3.04 -22.25 -15.80
C ALA A 560 4.45 -22.66 -15.37
N GLU A 561 4.76 -22.63 -14.09
CA GLU A 561 6.05 -23.06 -13.55
C GLU A 561 6.29 -24.55 -13.78
N VAL A 562 5.26 -25.40 -13.67
CA VAL A 562 5.34 -26.84 -14.00
C VAL A 562 5.80 -27.07 -15.45
N PHE A 563 5.47 -26.14 -16.37
CA PHE A 563 5.82 -26.21 -17.79
C PHE A 563 6.90 -25.20 -18.22
N ASP A 564 7.51 -24.47 -17.29
CA ASP A 564 8.42 -23.36 -17.56
C ASP A 564 7.85 -22.27 -18.49
N LEU A 565 6.55 -22.05 -18.42
CA LEU A 565 5.83 -21.02 -19.18
C LEU A 565 5.68 -19.69 -18.40
N THR A 566 6.40 -19.53 -17.29
CA THR A 566 6.27 -18.38 -16.39
C THR A 566 6.51 -17.04 -17.08
N SER A 567 7.46 -16.98 -18.02
CA SER A 567 7.73 -15.79 -18.81
C SER A 567 6.57 -15.39 -19.72
N ILE A 568 5.90 -16.37 -20.33
CA ILE A 568 4.73 -16.12 -21.18
C ILE A 568 3.57 -15.62 -20.36
N VAL A 569 3.29 -16.27 -19.23
CA VAL A 569 2.22 -15.86 -18.31
C VAL A 569 2.49 -14.47 -17.75
N LYS A 570 3.70 -14.21 -17.28
CA LYS A 570 4.10 -12.88 -16.78
C LYS A 570 3.89 -11.80 -17.85
N ASN A 571 4.36 -12.05 -19.07
CA ASN A 571 4.16 -11.12 -20.19
C ASN A 571 2.68 -10.94 -20.53
N ALA A 572 1.87 -12.00 -20.52
CA ALA A 572 0.43 -11.92 -20.77
C ALA A 572 -0.29 -11.07 -19.70
N PHE A 573 0.10 -11.19 -18.43
CA PHE A 573 -0.46 -10.39 -17.34
C PHE A 573 -0.07 -8.91 -17.40
N THR A 574 1.18 -8.61 -17.77
CA THR A 574 1.70 -7.23 -17.82
C THR A 574 1.49 -6.55 -19.16
N SER A 575 1.24 -7.34 -20.22
CA SER A 575 0.97 -6.77 -21.56
C SER A 575 -0.30 -5.96 -21.59
N VAL A 576 -0.23 -4.82 -22.27
CA VAL A 576 -1.39 -3.97 -22.53
C VAL A 576 -2.17 -4.55 -23.68
N PHE A 577 -3.34 -5.13 -23.42
CA PHE A 577 -4.20 -5.74 -24.45
C PHE A 577 -5.19 -4.74 -25.07
N PHE A 578 -5.43 -3.60 -24.39
CA PHE A 578 -6.26 -2.54 -24.90
C PHE A 578 -5.67 -1.19 -24.52
N SER A 579 -5.52 -0.31 -25.51
CA SER A 579 -5.04 1.05 -25.31
C SER A 579 -5.83 2.03 -26.15
N ILE A 580 -6.23 3.16 -25.56
CA ILE A 580 -6.90 4.26 -26.26
C ILE A 580 -5.85 5.36 -26.44
N PRO A 581 -5.46 5.71 -27.68
CA PRO A 581 -4.60 6.85 -27.94
C PRO A 581 -5.40 8.16 -27.92
N ASP A 582 -4.76 9.25 -27.49
CA ASP A 582 -5.27 10.62 -27.61
C ASP A 582 -5.06 11.14 -29.04
N SER A 583 -5.71 12.25 -29.41
CA SER A 583 -5.54 12.96 -30.67
C SER A 583 -4.08 13.33 -31.02
N LYS A 584 -3.20 13.34 -30.04
CA LYS A 584 -1.73 13.56 -30.13
C LYS A 584 -0.90 12.27 -30.16
N GLY A 585 -1.54 11.09 -30.26
CA GLY A 585 -0.83 9.80 -30.24
C GLY A 585 -0.38 9.30 -28.87
N ASN A 586 -0.62 10.05 -27.78
CA ASN A 586 -0.31 9.59 -26.42
C ASN A 586 -1.36 8.59 -25.93
N VAL A 587 -0.92 7.51 -25.30
CA VAL A 587 -1.83 6.48 -24.79
C VAL A 587 -2.53 6.96 -23.51
N VAL A 588 -3.83 7.20 -23.61
CA VAL A 588 -4.69 7.72 -22.54
C VAL A 588 -5.09 6.64 -21.54
N LEU A 589 -5.39 5.45 -22.01
CA LEU A 589 -5.82 4.32 -21.17
C LEU A 589 -5.00 3.09 -21.56
N LYS A 590 -4.41 2.45 -20.56
CA LYS A 590 -3.70 1.17 -20.71
C LYS A 590 -4.39 0.12 -19.85
N LEU A 591 -5.06 -0.83 -20.50
CA LEU A 591 -5.65 -1.97 -19.82
C LEU A 591 -4.70 -3.17 -19.88
N SER A 592 -4.31 -3.64 -18.71
CA SER A 592 -3.56 -4.87 -18.49
C SER A 592 -4.21 -5.68 -17.38
N VAL A 593 -4.00 -6.99 -17.39
CA VAL A 593 -4.66 -7.90 -16.43
C VAL A 593 -4.24 -7.59 -14.99
N ASP A 594 -2.97 -7.28 -14.75
CA ASP A 594 -2.42 -6.93 -13.44
C ASP A 594 -3.15 -5.73 -12.82
N ARG A 595 -3.43 -4.68 -13.61
CA ARG A 595 -4.16 -3.50 -13.14
C ARG A 595 -5.61 -3.80 -12.80
N ILE A 596 -6.28 -4.63 -13.63
CA ILE A 596 -7.64 -5.07 -13.35
C ILE A 596 -7.69 -5.83 -12.02
N VAL A 597 -6.75 -6.75 -11.79
CA VAL A 597 -6.65 -7.51 -10.54
C VAL A 597 -6.45 -6.59 -9.35
N VAL A 598 -5.52 -5.62 -9.44
CA VAL A 598 -5.26 -4.65 -8.36
C VAL A 598 -6.51 -3.84 -8.03
N VAL A 599 -7.18 -3.29 -9.04
CA VAL A 599 -8.39 -2.47 -8.84
C VAL A 599 -9.53 -3.29 -8.23
N THR A 600 -9.69 -4.55 -8.68
CA THR A 600 -10.71 -5.44 -8.13
C THR A 600 -10.41 -5.80 -6.67
N CYS A 601 -9.15 -6.04 -6.32
CA CYS A 601 -8.75 -6.23 -4.92
C CYS A 601 -9.04 -4.99 -4.06
N LEU A 602 -8.69 -3.81 -4.56
CA LEU A 602 -8.96 -2.54 -3.88
C LEU A 602 -10.46 -2.31 -3.64
N PHE A 603 -11.33 -2.73 -4.58
CA PHE A 603 -12.78 -2.65 -4.39
C PHE A 603 -13.24 -3.31 -3.09
N PHE A 604 -12.74 -4.51 -2.76
CA PHE A 604 -13.10 -5.21 -1.53
C PHE A 604 -12.52 -4.54 -0.29
N VAL A 605 -11.32 -3.97 -0.38
CA VAL A 605 -10.74 -3.17 0.70
C VAL A 605 -11.61 -1.95 1.00
N PHE A 606 -12.01 -1.20 -0.03
CA PHE A 606 -12.85 -0.02 0.13
C PHE A 606 -14.28 -0.37 0.59
N LYS A 607 -14.82 -1.51 0.14
CA LYS A 607 -16.10 -2.04 0.63
C LYS A 607 -16.05 -2.31 2.13
N TYR A 608 -14.99 -2.94 2.61
CA TYR A 608 -14.78 -3.18 4.04
C TYR A 608 -14.54 -1.88 4.80
N LEU A 609 -13.75 -0.96 4.26
CA LEU A 609 -13.48 0.35 4.88
C LEU A 609 -14.78 1.15 5.07
N ALA A 610 -15.65 1.17 4.05
CA ALA A 610 -16.96 1.80 4.16
C ALA A 610 -17.82 1.17 5.26
N TYR A 611 -17.83 -0.16 5.35
CA TYR A 611 -18.51 -0.89 6.41
C TYR A 611 -17.94 -0.52 7.78
N LEU A 612 -16.64 -0.54 7.95
CA LEU A 612 -15.96 -0.24 9.20
C LEU A 612 -16.27 1.19 9.69
N ILE A 613 -16.13 2.19 8.82
CA ILE A 613 -16.39 3.59 9.15
C ILE A 613 -17.85 3.79 9.58
N ARG A 614 -18.82 3.21 8.85
CA ARG A 614 -20.24 3.27 9.19
C ARG A 614 -20.53 2.66 10.55
N ALA A 615 -19.94 1.51 10.83
CA ALA A 615 -20.13 0.81 12.10
C ALA A 615 -19.52 1.57 13.27
N PHE A 616 -18.33 2.15 13.12
CA PHE A 616 -17.73 3.02 14.14
C PHE A 616 -18.57 4.28 14.38
N TYR A 617 -19.02 4.94 13.32
CA TYR A 617 -19.88 6.12 13.44
C TYR A 617 -21.19 5.79 14.16
N LYS A 618 -21.81 4.64 13.85
CA LYS A 618 -23.01 4.15 14.53
C LYS A 618 -22.78 4.01 16.03
N ILE A 619 -21.69 3.37 16.44
CA ILE A 619 -21.33 3.20 17.87
C ILE A 619 -21.12 4.55 18.55
N LEU A 620 -20.40 5.48 17.91
CA LEU A 620 -20.16 6.83 18.45
C LEU A 620 -21.47 7.59 18.67
N ARG A 621 -22.39 7.54 17.68
CA ARG A 621 -23.69 8.23 17.77
C ARG A 621 -24.60 7.61 18.83
N ILE A 622 -24.69 6.28 18.90
CA ILE A 622 -25.49 5.60 19.94
C ILE A 622 -24.94 5.94 21.33
N ASN A 623 -23.64 5.95 21.53
CA ASN A 623 -23.02 6.31 22.82
C ASN A 623 -23.26 7.78 23.19
N ALA A 624 -23.18 8.69 22.22
CA ALA A 624 -23.46 10.11 22.42
C ALA A 624 -24.94 10.33 22.82
N GLU A 625 -25.86 9.63 22.17
CA GLU A 625 -27.29 9.75 22.43
C GLU A 625 -27.73 9.08 23.77
N LYS A 626 -27.09 7.96 24.14
CA LYS A 626 -27.21 7.35 25.46
C LYS A 626 -26.80 8.33 26.57
N LYS A 627 -25.70 9.05 26.37
CA LYS A 627 -25.21 10.06 27.31
C LYS A 627 -26.16 11.27 27.40
N ALA A 628 -26.69 11.72 26.25
CA ALA A 628 -27.60 12.87 26.17
C ALA A 628 -28.97 12.59 26.81
N ARG A 629 -29.52 11.40 26.55
CA ARG A 629 -30.86 11.01 27.06
C ARG A 629 -30.82 10.37 28.45
N LYS A 630 -29.63 10.12 29.04
CA LYS A 630 -29.42 9.40 30.33
C LYS A 630 -30.11 8.03 30.37
N VAL A 631 -30.18 7.33 29.23
CA VAL A 631 -30.84 6.04 29.10
C VAL A 631 -29.79 4.96 28.86
N GLU A 632 -29.94 3.81 29.51
CA GLU A 632 -28.96 2.72 29.39
C GLU A 632 -29.08 1.95 28.07
N PHE A 633 -30.23 1.97 27.42
CA PHE A 633 -30.48 1.27 26.17
C PHE A 633 -31.27 2.14 25.17
N ILE A 634 -30.75 2.21 23.91
CA ILE A 634 -31.44 2.87 22.77
C ILE A 634 -31.54 1.82 21.66
N ARG A 635 -32.71 1.67 21.07
CA ARG A 635 -32.92 0.77 19.92
C ARG A 635 -32.27 1.33 18.67
N ASP A 636 -31.71 0.45 17.86
CA ASP A 636 -31.00 0.80 16.60
C ASP A 636 -31.85 1.66 15.63
N ASN A 637 -33.18 1.51 15.66
CA ASN A 637 -34.11 2.22 14.77
C ASN A 637 -34.44 3.64 15.24
N GLU A 638 -34.03 4.04 16.44
CA GLU A 638 -34.31 5.36 16.99
C GLU A 638 -33.30 6.42 16.58
N VAL A 639 -32.17 6.00 16.01
CA VAL A 639 -31.09 6.91 15.55
C VAL A 639 -31.11 6.97 14.04
N ASN A 640 -31.42 8.13 13.47
CA ASN A 640 -31.36 8.30 12.01
C ASN A 640 -29.90 8.45 11.55
N LEU A 641 -29.36 7.42 10.92
CA LEU A 641 -27.99 7.35 10.39
C LEU A 641 -27.93 7.46 8.86
N THR A 642 -29.07 7.63 8.19
CA THR A 642 -29.17 7.56 6.73
C THR A 642 -28.27 8.58 6.04
N LEU A 643 -28.34 9.84 6.48
CA LEU A 643 -27.51 10.91 5.90
C LEU A 643 -26.00 10.59 6.06
N ALA A 644 -25.58 10.25 7.26
CA ALA A 644 -24.17 9.95 7.55
C ALA A 644 -23.67 8.74 6.75
N ASN A 645 -24.47 7.68 6.66
CA ASN A 645 -24.11 6.49 5.89
C ASN A 645 -23.96 6.79 4.39
N ASN A 646 -24.78 7.69 3.84
CA ASN A 646 -24.69 8.12 2.45
C ASN A 646 -23.44 8.98 2.24
N VAL A 647 -23.17 9.94 3.11
CA VAL A 647 -21.98 10.81 3.05
C VAL A 647 -20.70 9.97 3.15
N ILE A 648 -20.59 9.06 4.11
CA ILE A 648 -19.45 8.14 4.25
C ILE A 648 -19.29 7.31 2.96
N GLY A 649 -20.42 6.80 2.41
CA GLY A 649 -20.39 6.07 1.15
C GLY A 649 -19.84 6.90 0.01
N ILE A 650 -20.32 8.12 -0.18
CA ILE A 650 -19.87 9.01 -1.26
C ILE A 650 -18.38 9.29 -1.12
N ILE A 651 -17.89 9.63 0.07
CA ILE A 651 -16.48 9.96 0.30
C ILE A 651 -15.59 8.73 -0.01
N VAL A 652 -15.91 7.57 0.55
CA VAL A 652 -15.11 6.35 0.37
C VAL A 652 -15.06 5.94 -1.11
N TRP A 653 -16.20 5.96 -1.81
CA TRP A 653 -16.24 5.60 -3.22
C TRP A 653 -15.60 6.66 -4.13
N ALA A 654 -15.65 7.95 -3.75
CA ALA A 654 -14.94 9.00 -4.48
C ALA A 654 -13.42 8.79 -4.40
N ILE A 655 -12.87 8.45 -3.22
CA ILE A 655 -11.46 8.12 -3.05
C ILE A 655 -11.10 6.88 -3.89
N TYR A 656 -11.95 5.85 -3.91
CA TYR A 656 -11.74 4.67 -4.75
C TYR A 656 -11.66 5.03 -6.24
N VAL A 657 -12.55 5.90 -6.73
CA VAL A 657 -12.53 6.36 -8.14
C VAL A 657 -11.26 7.13 -8.45
N ILE A 658 -10.77 7.96 -7.54
CA ILE A 658 -9.48 8.66 -7.72
C ILE A 658 -8.33 7.65 -7.85
N ILE A 659 -8.28 6.65 -6.97
CA ILE A 659 -7.26 5.60 -7.04
C ILE A 659 -7.40 4.77 -8.31
N PHE A 660 -8.62 4.48 -8.75
CA PHE A 660 -8.89 3.81 -10.03
C PHE A 660 -8.25 4.58 -11.20
N VAL A 661 -8.48 5.89 -11.27
CA VAL A 661 -7.90 6.77 -12.29
C VAL A 661 -6.36 6.74 -12.25
N LEU A 662 -5.77 6.77 -11.06
CA LEU A 662 -4.32 6.72 -10.87
C LEU A 662 -3.70 5.38 -11.30
N VAL A 663 -4.34 4.24 -10.96
CA VAL A 663 -3.86 2.89 -11.30
C VAL A 663 -3.88 2.68 -12.82
N PHE A 664 -4.92 3.14 -13.50
CA PHE A 664 -4.99 3.05 -14.97
C PHE A 664 -4.17 4.12 -15.70
N LYS A 665 -3.52 5.04 -14.94
CA LYS A 665 -2.72 6.15 -15.47
C LYS A 665 -3.50 6.98 -16.50
N ILE A 666 -4.79 7.21 -16.22
CA ILE A 666 -5.63 8.05 -17.07
C ILE A 666 -5.13 9.49 -16.94
N PRO A 667 -4.79 10.19 -18.04
CA PRO A 667 -4.27 11.54 -17.96
C PRO A 667 -5.32 12.47 -17.37
N LEU A 668 -4.97 13.06 -16.23
CA LEU A 668 -5.84 13.97 -15.48
C LEU A 668 -6.24 15.20 -16.29
N GLY A 669 -5.45 15.58 -17.31
CA GLY A 669 -5.74 16.74 -18.17
C GLY A 669 -7.08 16.65 -18.91
N SER A 670 -7.43 15.49 -19.44
CA SER A 670 -8.72 15.30 -20.15
C SER A 670 -9.92 15.22 -19.20
N ILE A 671 -9.71 14.78 -17.97
CA ILE A 671 -10.77 14.61 -16.96
C ILE A 671 -10.85 15.83 -16.03
N SER A 672 -9.77 16.59 -15.89
CA SER A 672 -9.70 17.77 -15.01
C SER A 672 -10.77 18.81 -15.31
N VAL A 673 -11.10 19.01 -16.59
CA VAL A 673 -12.17 19.94 -17.01
C VAL A 673 -13.53 19.47 -16.49
N VAL A 674 -13.82 18.18 -16.60
CA VAL A 674 -15.08 17.59 -16.12
C VAL A 674 -15.14 17.66 -14.59
N PHE A 675 -14.04 17.29 -13.90
CA PHE A 675 -13.96 17.40 -12.45
C PHE A 675 -14.01 18.85 -11.95
N ALA A 676 -13.38 19.78 -12.68
CA ALA A 676 -13.44 21.21 -12.36
C ALA A 676 -14.88 21.74 -12.50
N GLY A 677 -15.58 21.38 -13.58
CA GLY A 677 -16.98 21.72 -13.78
C GLY A 677 -17.89 21.14 -12.70
N LEU A 678 -17.66 19.87 -12.35
CA LEU A 678 -18.43 19.18 -11.31
C LEU A 678 -18.14 19.76 -9.92
N ALA A 679 -16.87 20.07 -9.62
CA ALA A 679 -16.46 20.70 -8.38
C ALA A 679 -17.01 22.14 -8.26
N ALA A 680 -17.02 22.91 -9.36
CA ALA A 680 -17.62 24.23 -9.40
C ALA A 680 -19.14 24.15 -9.18
N GLY A 681 -19.82 23.22 -9.85
CA GLY A 681 -21.26 22.98 -9.67
C GLY A 681 -21.59 22.56 -8.24
N LEU A 682 -20.83 21.65 -7.65
CA LEU A 682 -20.99 21.20 -6.27
C LEU A 682 -20.69 22.34 -5.27
N GLY A 683 -19.65 23.13 -5.53
CA GLY A 683 -19.30 24.31 -4.73
C GLY A 683 -20.40 25.35 -4.72
N LEU A 684 -21.01 25.61 -5.89
CA LEU A 684 -22.16 26.51 -5.99
C LEU A 684 -23.40 25.95 -5.27
N ALA A 685 -23.68 24.66 -5.40
CA ALA A 685 -24.79 24.01 -4.70
C ALA A 685 -24.63 24.00 -3.17
N LEU A 686 -23.39 23.87 -2.69
CA LEU A 686 -23.07 23.88 -1.24
C LEU A 686 -22.87 25.28 -0.66
N LYS A 687 -22.83 26.33 -1.50
CA LYS A 687 -22.52 27.69 -1.09
C LYS A 687 -23.37 28.18 0.11
N ASP A 688 -24.68 27.96 0.04
CA ASP A 688 -25.57 28.44 1.09
C ASP A 688 -25.41 27.67 2.40
N ILE A 689 -25.11 26.38 2.31
CA ILE A 689 -24.83 25.53 3.48
C ILE A 689 -23.53 25.99 4.16
N LEU A 690 -22.47 26.25 3.37
CA LEU A 690 -21.19 26.74 3.86
C LEU A 690 -21.31 28.15 4.45
N ASN A 691 -22.05 29.04 3.81
CA ASN A 691 -22.29 30.37 4.33
C ASN A 691 -23.01 30.31 5.69
N ASN A 692 -24.09 29.52 5.79
CA ASN A 692 -24.78 29.33 7.06
C ASN A 692 -23.89 28.78 8.17
N PHE A 693 -23.02 27.84 7.84
CA PHE A 693 -22.04 27.25 8.77
C PHE A 693 -21.04 28.30 9.26
N ILE A 694 -20.42 29.06 8.34
CA ILE A 694 -19.43 30.09 8.65
C ILE A 694 -20.07 31.19 9.49
N TYR A 695 -21.24 31.70 9.08
CA TYR A 695 -21.93 32.76 9.82
C TYR A 695 -22.46 32.25 11.17
N GLY A 696 -22.83 30.95 11.28
CA GLY A 696 -23.16 30.34 12.56
C GLY A 696 -22.00 30.39 13.56
N ILE A 697 -20.81 30.05 13.12
CA ILE A 697 -19.60 30.16 13.93
C ILE A 697 -19.33 31.65 14.34
N GLN A 698 -19.48 32.56 13.39
CA GLN A 698 -19.28 34.00 13.67
C GLN A 698 -20.32 34.54 14.64
N LEU A 699 -21.59 34.13 14.53
CA LEU A 699 -22.63 34.51 15.48
C LEU A 699 -22.34 33.98 16.88
N MET A 700 -21.91 32.70 16.99
CA MET A 700 -21.50 32.10 18.27
C MET A 700 -20.24 32.77 18.84
N GLY A 701 -19.38 33.34 18.00
CA GLY A 701 -18.16 34.07 18.39
C GLY A 701 -18.41 35.39 19.10
N GLY A 702 -19.67 35.78 19.31
CA GLY A 702 -19.99 36.87 20.22
C GLY A 702 -20.86 37.99 19.68
N ARG A 703 -21.36 37.92 18.44
CA ARG A 703 -22.32 38.94 17.97
C ARG A 703 -23.69 38.79 18.65
N VAL A 704 -24.13 37.61 18.89
CA VAL A 704 -25.39 37.26 19.56
C VAL A 704 -25.12 36.13 20.54
N ARG A 705 -25.77 36.10 21.69
CA ARG A 705 -25.68 35.01 22.68
C ARG A 705 -27.08 34.47 22.92
N VAL A 706 -27.12 33.18 23.31
CA VAL A 706 -28.37 32.58 23.84
C VAL A 706 -28.81 33.40 25.05
N GLY A 707 -30.09 33.78 25.08
CA GLY A 707 -30.67 34.66 26.09
C GLY A 707 -30.72 36.14 25.71
N ASP A 708 -29.99 36.59 24.65
CA ASP A 708 -30.09 37.97 24.18
C ASP A 708 -31.47 38.21 23.58
N THR A 709 -32.10 39.38 23.88
CA THR A 709 -33.31 39.85 23.18
C THR A 709 -32.86 40.65 21.95
N ILE A 710 -33.29 40.20 20.79
CA ILE A 710 -32.99 40.85 19.52
C ILE A 710 -34.26 41.19 18.75
N GLN A 711 -34.14 42.21 17.89
CA GLN A 711 -35.22 42.57 16.95
C GLN A 711 -34.64 42.51 15.53
N CYS A 712 -35.20 41.59 14.70
CA CYS A 712 -34.81 41.39 13.31
C CYS A 712 -36.07 41.31 12.44
N ASP A 713 -36.11 42.05 11.32
CA ASP A 713 -37.28 42.10 10.41
C ASP A 713 -38.63 42.42 11.13
N GLY A 714 -38.58 43.30 12.13
CA GLY A 714 -39.78 43.64 12.91
C GLY A 714 -40.13 42.61 13.99
N ILE A 715 -39.56 41.42 13.96
CA ILE A 715 -39.79 40.39 14.95
C ILE A 715 -38.86 40.61 16.13
N ARG A 716 -39.45 40.74 17.31
CA ARG A 716 -38.75 40.85 18.59
C ARG A 716 -38.88 39.54 19.35
N GLY A 717 -37.75 39.07 19.92
CA GLY A 717 -37.78 37.84 20.71
C GLY A 717 -36.42 37.53 21.33
N GLN A 718 -36.42 36.53 22.21
CA GLN A 718 -35.24 36.08 22.92
C GLN A 718 -34.59 34.94 22.15
N VAL A 719 -33.28 34.95 22.00
CA VAL A 719 -32.50 33.91 21.34
C VAL A 719 -32.52 32.63 22.20
N ASP A 720 -33.20 31.59 21.73
CA ASP A 720 -33.32 30.31 22.38
C ASP A 720 -32.08 29.46 22.10
N LYS A 721 -31.70 29.32 20.80
CA LYS A 721 -30.62 28.45 20.39
C LYS A 721 -29.90 28.94 19.13
N ILE A 722 -28.57 28.82 19.13
CA ILE A 722 -27.74 29.07 17.94
C ILE A 722 -27.17 27.73 17.50
N SER A 723 -27.50 27.29 16.28
CA SER A 723 -26.94 26.10 15.64
C SER A 723 -26.03 26.49 14.49
N TYR A 724 -25.37 25.52 13.86
CA TYR A 724 -24.51 25.78 12.68
C TYR A 724 -25.29 26.24 11.44
N GLN A 725 -26.60 26.00 11.34
CA GLN A 725 -27.41 26.37 10.18
C GLN A 725 -28.38 27.51 10.45
N SER A 726 -28.90 27.57 11.66
CA SER A 726 -29.97 28.51 12.04
C SER A 726 -29.83 28.99 13.48
N THR A 727 -30.38 30.19 13.72
CA THR A 727 -30.58 30.77 15.04
C THR A 727 -32.06 30.80 15.30
N SER A 728 -32.52 30.19 16.38
CA SER A 728 -33.94 30.18 16.81
C SER A 728 -34.17 31.28 17.83
N ILE A 729 -35.27 31.98 17.65
CA ILE A 729 -35.71 33.09 18.50
C ILE A 729 -37.09 32.74 18.99
N GLU A 730 -37.35 32.81 20.29
CA GLU A 730 -38.66 32.75 20.89
C GLU A 730 -39.27 34.16 20.87
N ALA A 731 -40.30 34.33 20.05
CA ALA A 731 -41.00 35.61 19.91
C ALA A 731 -41.88 35.91 21.11
N GLU A 732 -42.34 37.15 21.23
CA GLU A 732 -43.20 37.60 22.34
C GLU A 732 -44.56 36.89 22.44
N ASP A 733 -45.05 36.30 21.34
CA ASP A 733 -46.25 35.48 21.28
C ASP A 733 -46.04 34.02 21.66
N GLY A 734 -44.79 33.65 22.04
CA GLY A 734 -44.41 32.29 22.37
C GLY A 734 -44.08 31.43 21.15
N SER A 735 -44.12 31.97 19.93
CA SER A 735 -43.74 31.22 18.72
C SER A 735 -42.21 31.15 18.58
N LEU A 736 -41.72 29.97 18.12
CA LEU A 736 -40.31 29.75 17.84
C LEU A 736 -40.02 30.04 16.36
N ILE A 737 -39.25 31.09 16.09
CA ILE A 737 -38.91 31.50 14.73
C ILE A 737 -37.44 31.17 14.48
N SER A 738 -37.15 30.43 13.42
CA SER A 738 -35.76 30.06 13.03
C SER A 738 -35.32 30.88 11.83
N PHE A 739 -34.31 31.71 12.03
CA PHE A 739 -33.61 32.42 10.95
C PHE A 739 -32.42 31.58 10.48
N THR A 740 -32.19 31.50 9.18
CA THR A 740 -30.90 30.99 8.71
C THR A 740 -29.77 31.93 9.16
N ASN A 741 -28.64 31.38 9.52
CA ASN A 741 -27.53 32.18 10.01
C ASN A 741 -27.07 33.24 9.00
N THR A 742 -27.11 32.92 7.70
CA THR A 742 -26.85 33.83 6.59
C THR A 742 -27.82 35.02 6.61
N THR A 743 -29.12 34.77 6.80
CA THR A 743 -30.14 35.82 6.86
C THR A 743 -29.92 36.74 8.05
N LEU A 744 -29.71 36.17 9.23
CA LEU A 744 -29.49 36.95 10.46
C LEU A 744 -28.18 37.77 10.40
N PHE A 745 -27.12 37.21 9.80
CA PHE A 745 -25.83 37.89 9.71
C PHE A 745 -25.81 39.04 8.70
N ASN A 746 -26.51 38.85 7.57
CA ASN A 746 -26.53 39.87 6.48
C ASN A 746 -27.56 40.95 6.69
N LYS A 747 -28.52 40.76 7.60
CA LYS A 747 -29.52 41.77 7.93
C LYS A 747 -29.08 42.61 9.12
N ASN A 748 -29.55 43.83 9.13
CA ASN A 748 -29.41 44.69 10.31
C ASN A 748 -30.39 44.23 11.39
N PHE A 749 -29.89 43.84 12.52
CA PHE A 749 -30.68 43.54 13.69
C PHE A 749 -30.30 44.41 14.88
N LYS A 750 -31.25 44.71 15.75
CA LYS A 750 -30.99 45.41 17.01
C LYS A 750 -30.82 44.35 18.11
N ASN A 751 -29.69 44.39 18.82
CA ASN A 751 -29.52 43.62 20.05
C ASN A 751 -29.88 44.57 21.22
N LEU A 752 -30.96 44.28 21.90
CA LEU A 752 -31.54 45.16 22.93
C LEU A 752 -30.90 44.94 24.29
N THR A 753 -30.30 43.78 24.52
CA THR A 753 -29.73 43.38 25.83
C THR A 753 -28.23 43.36 25.90
N ARG A 754 -27.52 43.50 24.75
CA ARG A 754 -26.04 43.32 24.67
C ARG A 754 -25.24 44.33 25.46
N ASN A 755 -25.56 45.62 25.32
CA ASN A 755 -24.80 46.73 25.96
C ASN A 755 -25.39 47.14 27.31
N SER A 756 -26.70 47.06 27.44
CA SER A 756 -27.45 47.43 28.64
C SER A 756 -28.73 46.56 28.69
N PRO A 757 -29.17 46.11 29.85
CA PRO A 757 -30.47 45.42 29.98
C PRO A 757 -31.65 46.38 29.85
N TYR A 758 -31.42 47.67 29.64
CA TYR A 758 -32.46 48.72 29.58
C TYR A 758 -32.70 49.20 28.16
N GLU A 759 -33.98 49.34 27.81
CA GLU A 759 -34.48 49.87 26.54
C GLU A 759 -35.19 51.25 26.80
N PHE A 760 -35.02 52.15 25.85
CA PHE A 760 -35.69 53.45 25.88
C PHE A 760 -37.19 53.28 25.53
N ILE A 761 -38.07 53.84 26.37
CA ILE A 761 -39.50 53.97 26.09
C ILE A 761 -39.88 55.42 26.08
N GLY A 762 -40.84 55.74 25.21
CA GLY A 762 -41.52 57.08 25.19
C GLY A 762 -43.01 56.91 25.13
N VAL A 763 -43.64 57.05 26.24
CA VAL A 763 -45.12 56.90 26.33
C VAL A 763 -45.77 58.29 26.17
N VAL A 764 -46.74 58.38 25.29
CA VAL A 764 -47.44 59.60 24.97
C VAL A 764 -48.75 59.68 25.79
N ILE A 765 -48.94 60.73 26.50
CA ILE A 765 -50.14 61.00 27.33
C ILE A 765 -50.72 62.30 26.89
N GLY A 766 -51.93 62.33 26.37
CA GLY A 766 -52.64 63.52 25.94
C GLY A 766 -53.38 64.24 27.12
N VAL A 767 -53.20 65.55 27.26
CA VAL A 767 -53.99 66.40 28.18
C VAL A 767 -54.73 67.43 27.38
N ALA A 768 -55.83 67.89 27.91
CA ALA A 768 -56.65 68.89 27.21
C ALA A 768 -55.89 70.21 26.91
N TYR A 769 -56.24 70.88 25.84
CA TYR A 769 -55.81 72.21 25.56
C TYR A 769 -56.23 73.19 26.68
N GLY A 770 -55.37 74.12 27.11
CA GLY A 770 -55.55 75.02 28.23
C GLY A 770 -55.07 74.45 29.58
N THR A 771 -54.60 73.18 29.63
CA THR A 771 -53.99 72.65 30.83
C THR A 771 -52.65 73.32 31.13
N ASP A 772 -52.43 73.63 32.41
CA ASP A 772 -51.09 74.08 32.85
C ASP A 772 -50.06 72.90 32.63
N ILE A 773 -49.25 73.04 31.58
CA ILE A 773 -48.31 72.00 31.11
C ILE A 773 -47.23 71.68 32.13
N ASP A 774 -46.72 72.69 32.84
CA ASP A 774 -45.66 72.50 33.84
C ASP A 774 -46.22 71.83 35.10
N PHE A 775 -47.47 72.20 35.52
CA PHE A 775 -48.17 71.46 36.59
C PHE A 775 -48.43 70.03 36.20
N ALA A 776 -48.93 69.78 35.01
CA ALA A 776 -49.21 68.38 34.49
C ALA A 776 -47.90 67.54 34.41
N LYS A 777 -46.77 68.09 33.94
CA LYS A 777 -45.48 67.42 33.94
C LYS A 777 -45.04 67.10 35.37
N LYS A 778 -45.16 68.03 36.32
CA LYS A 778 -44.79 67.79 37.72
C LYS A 778 -45.62 66.66 38.33
N VAL A 779 -46.95 66.72 38.20
CA VAL A 779 -47.88 65.75 38.71
C VAL A 779 -47.57 64.32 38.14
N LEU A 780 -47.26 64.17 36.83
CA LEU A 780 -46.89 62.94 36.22
C LEU A 780 -45.53 62.47 36.70
N LEU A 781 -44.59 63.40 36.89
CA LEU A 781 -43.27 63.07 37.35
C LEU A 781 -43.28 62.51 38.78
N ASP A 782 -43.98 63.23 39.68
CA ASP A 782 -44.12 62.88 41.12
C ASP A 782 -44.82 61.48 41.26
N ALA A 783 -45.87 61.23 40.47
CA ALA A 783 -46.59 59.99 40.48
C ALA A 783 -45.76 58.77 39.96
N LEU A 784 -44.82 59.00 39.03
CA LEU A 784 -43.97 57.96 38.45
C LEU A 784 -42.67 57.80 39.24
N GLU A 785 -42.29 58.76 40.12
CA GLU A 785 -41.09 58.67 40.90
C GLU A 785 -40.86 57.37 41.65
N PRO A 786 -41.91 56.71 42.23
CA PRO A 786 -41.73 55.41 42.88
C PRO A 786 -41.23 54.31 41.99
N LEU A 787 -41.37 54.40 40.63
CA LEU A 787 -40.83 53.43 39.71
C LEU A 787 -39.33 53.32 39.75
N LYS A 788 -38.61 54.38 40.12
CA LYS A 788 -37.12 54.35 40.21
C LYS A 788 -36.64 53.40 41.30
N GLY A 789 -37.42 53.16 42.36
CA GLY A 789 -37.07 52.22 43.42
C GLY A 789 -37.58 50.82 43.21
N LYS A 790 -38.43 50.61 42.21
CA LYS A 790 -39.04 49.30 41.93
C LYS A 790 -37.97 48.32 41.32
N ARG A 791 -37.99 47.07 41.77
CA ARG A 791 -37.08 46.03 41.32
C ARG A 791 -37.87 44.89 40.70
N ASP A 792 -37.18 44.18 39.72
CA ASP A 792 -37.73 42.97 39.15
C ASP A 792 -37.51 41.73 40.05
N LYS A 793 -37.88 40.55 39.59
CA LYS A 793 -37.70 39.27 40.28
C LYS A 793 -36.20 38.86 40.47
N TYR A 794 -35.27 39.54 39.82
CA TYR A 794 -33.85 39.31 39.93
C TYR A 794 -33.14 40.44 40.67
N ASP A 795 -33.87 41.30 41.43
CA ASP A 795 -33.37 42.42 42.24
C ASP A 795 -32.69 43.52 41.39
N ARG A 796 -32.98 43.62 40.06
CA ARG A 796 -32.56 44.71 39.20
C ARG A 796 -33.57 45.89 39.26
N LEU A 797 -33.05 47.12 39.23
CA LEU A 797 -33.93 48.29 39.17
C LEU A 797 -34.73 48.29 37.87
N LEU A 798 -36.02 48.58 37.93
CA LEU A 798 -36.91 48.61 36.77
C LEU A 798 -36.57 49.76 35.83
N VAL A 799 -36.16 50.89 36.34
CA VAL A 799 -35.77 52.11 35.61
C VAL A 799 -34.27 52.33 35.79
N GLU A 800 -33.58 52.65 34.71
CA GLU A 800 -32.13 52.89 34.75
C GLU A 800 -31.84 54.19 35.53
N PRO A 801 -31.08 54.09 36.63
CA PRO A 801 -30.82 55.28 37.52
C PRO A 801 -30.11 56.44 36.81
N LYS A 802 -29.26 56.12 35.83
CA LYS A 802 -28.42 57.11 35.10
C LYS A 802 -29.25 58.15 34.36
N TYR A 803 -30.39 57.76 33.80
CA TYR A 803 -31.21 58.64 32.96
C TYR A 803 -32.46 59.09 33.66
N GLY A 804 -32.92 58.40 34.66
CA GLY A 804 -34.16 58.71 35.42
C GLY A 804 -35.42 58.74 34.57
N ILE A 805 -36.44 59.42 35.12
CA ILE A 805 -37.75 59.67 34.47
C ILE A 805 -37.80 61.13 34.04
N LYS A 806 -38.17 61.35 32.77
CA LYS A 806 -38.32 62.72 32.22
C LYS A 806 -39.69 62.85 31.58
N VAL A 807 -40.46 63.90 31.96
CA VAL A 807 -41.66 64.21 31.29
C VAL A 807 -41.41 65.50 30.48
N THR A 808 -41.64 65.38 29.19
CA THR A 808 -41.42 66.50 28.26
C THR A 808 -42.66 66.73 27.44
N MET A 809 -42.91 68.02 27.02
CA MET A 809 -43.94 68.21 25.99
C MET A 809 -43.50 67.53 24.71
N GLY A 810 -44.37 66.79 24.07
CA GLY A 810 -44.18 66.12 22.81
C GLY A 810 -44.51 66.96 21.59
N ASP A 811 -45.71 66.83 21.16
CA ASP A 811 -46.34 67.54 20.03
C ASP A 811 -47.73 67.94 20.37
N LEU A 812 -48.31 68.89 19.57
CA LEU A 812 -49.69 69.29 19.64
C LEU A 812 -50.52 68.34 18.74
N GLY A 813 -51.34 67.53 19.35
CA GLY A 813 -52.23 66.61 18.65
C GLY A 813 -53.57 67.24 18.26
N ASP A 814 -54.37 66.53 17.44
CA ASP A 814 -55.65 67.07 16.92
C ASP A 814 -56.64 67.44 18.01
N SER A 815 -56.55 66.77 19.15
CA SER A 815 -57.48 66.99 20.28
C SER A 815 -56.82 67.12 21.66
N SER A 816 -55.48 67.02 21.70
CA SER A 816 -54.72 67.05 22.96
C SER A 816 -53.36 67.69 22.86
N VAL A 817 -52.81 68.16 23.94
CA VAL A 817 -51.41 68.48 24.11
C VAL A 817 -50.70 67.15 24.57
N ASN A 818 -49.79 66.64 23.76
CA ASN A 818 -49.15 65.37 24.04
C ASN A 818 -47.92 65.57 24.96
N LEU A 819 -47.91 64.96 26.13
CA LEU A 819 -46.76 64.85 27.03
C LEU A 819 -46.10 63.51 26.78
N LYS A 820 -44.78 63.51 26.65
CA LYS A 820 -44.01 62.34 26.50
C LYS A 820 -43.25 61.97 27.78
N VAL A 821 -43.63 60.85 28.38
CA VAL A 821 -42.89 60.20 29.47
C VAL A 821 -41.77 59.43 28.91
N LYS A 822 -40.54 59.80 29.17
CA LYS A 822 -39.31 59.17 28.63
C LYS A 822 -38.50 58.54 29.76
N MET A 823 -38.13 57.29 29.62
CA MET A 823 -37.29 56.58 30.57
C MET A 823 -36.61 55.38 29.88
N PHE A 824 -35.58 54.83 30.51
CA PHE A 824 -34.98 53.53 30.13
C PHE A 824 -35.48 52.47 31.12
N VAL A 825 -36.10 51.39 30.62
CA VAL A 825 -36.70 50.32 31.42
C VAL A 825 -36.10 48.97 30.99
N LEU A 826 -36.14 48.00 31.90
CA LEU A 826 -35.71 46.63 31.57
C LEU A 826 -36.43 46.15 30.34
N VAL A 827 -35.65 45.53 29.39
CA VAL A 827 -36.16 45.05 28.11
C VAL A 827 -37.29 44.04 28.31
N GLU A 828 -37.19 43.19 29.35
CA GLU A 828 -38.19 42.20 29.74
C GLU A 828 -39.51 42.76 30.27
N ASP A 829 -39.41 43.87 30.99
CA ASP A 829 -40.56 44.48 31.68
C ASP A 829 -41.17 45.67 30.92
N LYS A 830 -40.75 45.87 29.66
CA LYS A 830 -41.18 47.01 28.83
C LYS A 830 -42.71 47.21 28.81
N TYR A 831 -43.41 46.16 28.40
CA TYR A 831 -44.88 46.25 28.22
C TYR A 831 -45.61 46.39 29.53
N ALA A 832 -45.17 45.68 30.56
CA ALA A 832 -45.73 45.84 31.90
C ALA A 832 -45.53 47.27 32.45
N THR A 833 -44.33 47.83 32.19
CA THR A 833 -44.03 49.19 32.60
C THR A 833 -44.87 50.25 31.83
N VAL A 834 -44.99 50.10 30.51
CA VAL A 834 -45.82 50.95 29.65
C VAL A 834 -47.29 50.93 30.12
N SER A 835 -47.83 49.74 30.39
CA SER A 835 -49.19 49.60 30.94
C SER A 835 -49.33 50.31 32.28
N HIS A 836 -48.36 50.12 33.18
CA HIS A 836 -48.35 50.76 34.48
C HIS A 836 -48.27 52.30 34.39
N ILE A 837 -47.50 52.84 33.43
CA ILE A 837 -47.46 54.28 33.17
C ILE A 837 -48.80 54.84 32.74
N TYR A 838 -49.51 54.18 31.81
CA TYR A 838 -50.80 54.57 31.37
C TYR A 838 -51.82 54.55 32.53
N GLU A 839 -51.84 53.47 33.33
CA GLU A 839 -52.73 53.28 34.45
C GLU A 839 -52.44 54.36 35.52
N THR A 840 -51.16 54.60 35.85
CA THR A 840 -50.79 55.65 36.84
C THR A 840 -51.12 57.01 36.29
N ALA A 841 -50.82 57.33 35.05
CA ALA A 841 -51.21 58.61 34.44
C ALA A 841 -52.73 58.84 34.46
N TYR A 842 -53.55 57.86 34.08
CA TYR A 842 -54.98 57.95 34.10
C TYR A 842 -55.53 58.28 35.50
N LYS A 843 -55.09 57.54 36.51
CA LYS A 843 -55.49 57.71 37.88
C LYS A 843 -55.07 59.09 38.45
N THR A 844 -53.83 59.46 38.21
CA THR A 844 -53.22 60.66 38.78
C THR A 844 -53.70 61.95 38.12
N LEU A 845 -53.84 61.97 36.81
CA LEU A 845 -54.37 63.10 36.07
C LEU A 845 -55.81 63.41 36.49
N GLY A 846 -56.68 62.34 36.61
CA GLY A 846 -58.04 62.44 37.09
C GLY A 846 -58.07 62.98 38.53
N ALA A 847 -57.26 62.51 39.44
CA ALA A 847 -57.17 62.93 40.84
C ALA A 847 -56.72 64.41 41.01
N ASN A 848 -56.04 64.98 40.06
CA ASN A 848 -55.60 66.43 40.10
C ASN A 848 -56.40 67.30 39.14
N ASN A 849 -57.58 66.85 38.71
CA ASN A 849 -58.50 67.58 37.84
C ASN A 849 -57.87 68.00 36.51
N ILE A 850 -56.90 67.23 35.99
CA ILE A 850 -56.33 67.39 34.66
C ILE A 850 -57.14 66.52 33.71
N GLU A 851 -57.79 67.13 32.73
CA GLU A 851 -58.63 66.39 31.78
C GLU A 851 -57.84 65.71 30.71
N ILE A 852 -58.16 64.43 30.47
CA ILE A 852 -57.73 63.66 29.29
C ILE A 852 -58.81 63.81 28.22
N PRO A 853 -58.55 64.58 27.15
CA PRO A 853 -59.61 65.00 26.26
C PRO A 853 -60.13 63.82 25.41
N PHE A 854 -61.44 63.77 25.21
CA PHE A 854 -62.04 63.02 24.13
C PHE A 854 -61.78 63.69 22.79
N PRO A 855 -61.96 63.01 21.65
CA PRO A 855 -61.81 63.65 20.36
C PRO A 855 -62.65 64.96 20.26
N GLN A 856 -61.97 66.08 20.02
CA GLN A 856 -62.67 67.38 19.90
C GLN A 856 -62.96 67.64 18.42
N ARG A 857 -64.19 68.23 18.20
CA ARG A 857 -64.64 68.66 16.88
C ARG A 857 -65.24 70.03 16.96
N ASP A 858 -64.73 70.96 16.21
CA ASP A 858 -65.39 72.21 16.02
C ASP A 858 -66.54 72.09 15.03
N VAL A 859 -67.78 72.25 15.50
CA VAL A 859 -68.96 72.20 14.69
C VAL A 859 -69.43 73.60 14.39
N HIS A 860 -69.35 74.03 13.16
CA HIS A 860 -69.87 75.28 12.69
C HIS A 860 -71.31 74.99 12.17
N ILE A 861 -72.37 75.32 12.95
CA ILE A 861 -73.78 75.26 12.54
C ILE A 861 -74.01 76.47 11.62
N ARG A 862 -74.26 76.23 10.33
CA ARG A 862 -74.62 77.26 9.39
C ARG A 862 -76.10 77.51 9.34
#